data_5f91508807ce6553b5288b352def5e42
#
_entry.id   5f91508807ce6553b5288b352def5e42
#
_cell.length_a   1.000
_cell.length_b   1.000
_cell.length_c   1.000
_cell.angle_alpha   90.00
_cell.angle_beta   90.00
_cell.angle_gamma   90.00
#
_symmetry.space_group_name_H-M   'P 1'
#
loop_
_entity.id
_entity.type
_entity.pdbx_description
1 polymer ?
#
loop_
_entity_poly.entity_id
_entity_poly.type
_entity_poly.pdbx_seq_one_letter_code
_entity_poly.pdbx_strand_id
1 'polypeptide(L)'
;MSDGRSQRRAKVIPFIDRLERDRNANLQALVSKAQLLKLDGFESVKWHESNWKITSGRLVKLTGKNIKAASFVFTLSPKLGTESLVDSWSEVCKALFVLRFHRKHQSTPNQRNFITAVGYVAAAATQLGQKLLNLTPEALDNACALISKHYREATAYNLHKHIAEFAAHCDANGLCRVLLQFKYARMKRPASTDGLSHKRLDDPEVIETKSDKLVDPKVFRVMGELYQNVPKIHKYRLYVLLLTLLACTGRRFSEVSLLPNQTLSVDDEGNGYIEYFPRKTSRGDVFTPKRKLYLPSEVKPIVEEVLNELADLTAAARETAEEMHKTRGPDLRFLEQIPSEQRLYASDIKELGISDTGLTSTGWLRKQNLAWPDVDARTKQGQRPRNPIHFTNKEGLKKYCARDFSGACLSAIHTDQFGKEYYLKDLLFLRPLGLSSGTYAHWLATSCSQSMFSTFLRYFPDLAAEYASASVEVDFTSHHFRHTLNTLLDEGGLSDLLQTEWFGRTNSRDTKAYQHTSREKRALMLRQDIKKGLVGGQIAEQIQAIPVDVQDAFLKARVQAVHDVGTGICIHNFSQTPCERHLQCSADCKDYVWAKGDAGRLEDLKRQYALTAIARKNAEQQMSSQKPKKSADWLAHNDKKLKTLKNQLADNGVEHFDPEQYLIEVKHG
;
A
#
# COMPACT_ATOMS: atom_id res chain seq x y z
N MET A 1 -15.05 42.98 -74.44
CA MET A 1 -15.88 41.91 -73.92
C MET A 1 -14.98 40.73 -73.66
N SER A 2 -14.43 40.58 -72.48
CA SER A 2 -13.59 39.46 -72.04
C SER A 2 -14.35 38.65 -71.07
N ASP A 3 -14.65 37.43 -71.40
CA ASP A 3 -15.48 36.48 -70.70
C ASP A 3 -14.69 35.90 -69.55
N GLY A 4 -14.97 36.37 -68.32
CA GLY A 4 -14.37 35.92 -67.08
C GLY A 4 -15.05 34.67 -66.54
N ARG A 5 -14.81 33.52 -67.10
CA ARG A 5 -15.22 32.23 -66.45
C ARG A 5 -14.30 31.85 -65.30
N SER A 6 -14.72 32.18 -64.10
CA SER A 6 -14.16 31.64 -62.87
C SER A 6 -14.26 30.10 -62.86
N GLN A 7 -13.12 29.42 -63.06
CA GLN A 7 -13.03 27.97 -62.86
C GLN A 7 -13.24 27.70 -61.35
N ARG A 8 -14.42 27.27 -60.97
CA ARG A 8 -14.66 26.66 -59.67
C ARG A 8 -13.88 25.32 -59.63
N ARG A 9 -12.71 25.35 -58.97
CA ARG A 9 -11.99 24.10 -58.65
C ARG A 9 -12.93 23.24 -57.80
N ALA A 10 -13.28 22.06 -58.31
CA ALA A 10 -14.02 21.06 -57.56
C ALA A 10 -13.23 20.68 -56.31
N LYS A 11 -13.85 20.88 -55.14
CA LYS A 11 -13.26 20.49 -53.87
C LYS A 11 -13.33 18.98 -53.80
N VAL A 12 -12.17 18.30 -53.99
CA VAL A 12 -12.10 16.85 -53.80
C VAL A 12 -12.32 16.57 -52.32
N ILE A 13 -13.48 16.02 -51.97
CA ILE A 13 -13.76 15.53 -50.64
C ILE A 13 -13.29 14.08 -50.60
N PRO A 14 -12.30 13.74 -49.78
CA PRO A 14 -11.85 12.34 -49.71
C PRO A 14 -13.02 11.47 -49.23
N PHE A 15 -13.24 10.35 -49.90
CA PHE A 15 -14.22 9.36 -49.47
C PHE A 15 -13.73 8.72 -48.16
N ILE A 16 -14.45 8.96 -47.08
CA ILE A 16 -14.21 8.32 -45.78
C ILE A 16 -15.32 7.30 -45.57
N ASP A 17 -14.95 6.04 -45.35
CA ASP A 17 -15.89 4.98 -45.01
C ASP A 17 -16.76 5.42 -43.82
N ARG A 18 -18.07 5.13 -43.88
CA ARG A 18 -19.02 5.45 -42.84
C ARG A 18 -18.57 4.92 -41.46
N LEU A 19 -18.06 3.68 -41.44
CA LEU A 19 -17.59 3.05 -40.23
C LEU A 19 -16.38 3.80 -39.60
N GLU A 20 -15.46 4.25 -40.47
CA GLU A 20 -14.30 5.06 -40.05
C GLU A 20 -14.73 6.39 -39.45
N ARG A 21 -15.68 7.07 -40.11
CA ARG A 21 -16.24 8.32 -39.64
C ARG A 21 -16.91 8.15 -38.27
N ASP A 22 -17.71 7.09 -38.10
CA ASP A 22 -18.43 6.82 -36.84
C ASP A 22 -17.44 6.48 -35.72
N ARG A 23 -16.36 5.75 -35.98
CA ARG A 23 -15.31 5.45 -34.97
C ARG A 23 -14.48 6.67 -34.59
N ASN A 24 -14.18 7.53 -35.56
CA ASN A 24 -13.52 8.81 -35.28
C ASN A 24 -14.43 9.74 -34.46
N ALA A 25 -15.74 9.77 -34.73
CA ALA A 25 -16.71 10.51 -33.92
C ALA A 25 -16.75 9.99 -32.48
N ASN A 26 -16.70 8.67 -32.28
CA ASN A 26 -16.63 8.06 -30.95
C ASN A 26 -15.35 8.48 -30.19
N LEU A 27 -14.20 8.48 -30.89
CA LEU A 27 -12.95 8.97 -30.29
C LEU A 27 -13.05 10.44 -29.87
N GLN A 28 -13.59 11.29 -30.74
CA GLN A 28 -13.79 12.72 -30.43
C GLN A 28 -14.76 12.94 -29.29
N ALA A 29 -15.83 12.16 -29.20
CA ALA A 29 -16.77 12.18 -28.07
C ALA A 29 -16.08 11.79 -26.74
N LEU A 30 -15.22 10.75 -26.78
CA LEU A 30 -14.44 10.32 -25.62
C LEU A 30 -13.46 11.41 -25.14
N VAL A 31 -12.75 12.04 -26.09
CA VAL A 31 -11.81 13.15 -25.85
C VAL A 31 -12.54 14.34 -25.25
N SER A 32 -13.66 14.77 -25.89
CA SER A 32 -14.48 15.89 -25.39
C SER A 32 -14.99 15.65 -23.97
N LYS A 33 -15.45 14.42 -23.69
CA LYS A 33 -15.87 14.02 -22.36
C LYS A 33 -14.74 14.18 -21.33
N ALA A 34 -13.52 13.78 -21.69
CA ALA A 34 -12.37 13.89 -20.79
C ALA A 34 -11.94 15.35 -20.58
N GLN A 35 -11.98 16.18 -21.62
CA GLN A 35 -11.64 17.61 -21.55
C GLN A 35 -12.61 18.44 -20.72
N LEU A 36 -13.88 18.05 -20.68
CA LEU A 36 -14.90 18.73 -19.88
C LEU A 36 -14.75 18.50 -18.36
N LEU A 37 -13.97 17.50 -17.96
CA LEU A 37 -13.76 17.18 -16.55
C LEU A 37 -12.79 18.18 -15.92
N LYS A 38 -13.28 18.90 -14.92
CA LYS A 38 -12.46 19.76 -14.06
C LYS A 38 -11.91 18.93 -12.91
N LEU A 39 -10.61 18.58 -12.97
CA LEU A 39 -9.93 17.81 -11.96
C LEU A 39 -8.92 18.68 -11.21
N ASP A 40 -8.90 18.56 -9.89
CA ASP A 40 -7.95 19.24 -9.03
C ASP A 40 -6.49 18.92 -9.43
N GLY A 41 -5.68 19.97 -9.59
CA GLY A 41 -4.28 19.87 -10.00
C GLY A 41 -4.05 19.66 -11.51
N PHE A 42 -5.08 19.75 -12.34
CA PHE A 42 -4.99 19.66 -13.80
C PHE A 42 -5.11 21.03 -14.50
N GLU A 43 -5.18 22.12 -13.76
CA GLU A 43 -5.45 23.48 -14.27
C GLU A 43 -4.39 23.97 -15.25
N SER A 44 -3.13 23.53 -15.08
CA SER A 44 -2.00 23.91 -15.95
C SER A 44 -1.79 22.95 -17.13
N VAL A 45 -2.62 21.90 -17.26
CA VAL A 45 -2.47 20.90 -18.30
C VAL A 45 -2.96 21.44 -19.63
N LYS A 46 -2.07 21.42 -20.64
CA LYS A 46 -2.44 21.72 -22.02
C LYS A 46 -2.58 20.43 -22.79
N TRP A 47 -3.76 20.20 -23.35
CA TRP A 47 -4.13 18.93 -23.99
C TRP A 47 -3.17 18.48 -25.11
N HIS A 48 -2.67 19.42 -25.91
CA HIS A 48 -1.78 19.15 -27.04
C HIS A 48 -0.35 18.76 -26.63
N GLU A 49 0.07 19.11 -25.40
CA GLU A 49 1.43 18.80 -24.92
C GLU A 49 1.59 17.30 -24.63
N SER A 50 2.76 16.75 -24.99
CA SER A 50 3.09 15.35 -24.72
C SER A 50 3.55 15.11 -23.27
N ASN A 51 3.88 16.16 -22.53
CA ASN A 51 4.31 16.07 -21.14
C ASN A 51 3.37 16.90 -20.23
N TRP A 52 2.62 16.20 -19.41
CA TRP A 52 1.71 16.82 -18.46
C TRP A 52 2.34 16.92 -17.07
N LYS A 53 2.34 18.11 -16.50
CA LYS A 53 2.72 18.37 -15.12
C LYS A 53 1.46 18.56 -14.29
N ILE A 54 1.15 17.60 -13.41
CA ILE A 54 -0.09 17.57 -12.62
C ILE A 54 0.25 17.85 -11.16
N THR A 55 -0.40 18.83 -10.56
CA THR A 55 -0.13 19.29 -9.19
C THR A 55 -1.06 18.68 -8.14
N SER A 56 -2.01 17.82 -8.55
CA SER A 56 -2.92 17.15 -7.61
C SER A 56 -2.16 16.45 -6.48
N GLY A 57 -2.53 16.76 -5.24
CA GLY A 57 -1.93 16.15 -4.04
C GLY A 57 -2.07 14.63 -3.97
N ARG A 58 -2.95 14.04 -4.78
CA ARG A 58 -3.15 12.59 -4.90
C ARG A 58 -2.11 11.91 -5.78
N LEU A 59 -1.52 12.64 -6.72
CA LEU A 59 -0.48 12.16 -7.65
C LEU A 59 0.91 12.63 -7.21
N VAL A 60 1.01 13.78 -6.60
CA VAL A 60 2.28 14.30 -6.06
C VAL A 60 2.55 13.61 -4.73
N LYS A 61 3.71 12.96 -4.61
CA LYS A 61 4.13 12.41 -3.32
C LYS A 61 4.62 13.54 -2.44
N LEU A 62 4.13 13.63 -1.21
CA LEU A 62 4.57 14.57 -0.18
C LEU A 62 6.02 14.36 0.29
N THR A 63 6.71 13.41 -0.28
CA THR A 63 8.00 12.93 0.20
C THR A 63 9.15 13.55 -0.58
N GLY A 64 9.78 14.53 0.03
CA GLY A 64 11.15 14.98 -0.24
C GLY A 64 11.43 15.52 -1.65
N LYS A 65 12.24 16.56 -1.70
CA LYS A 65 12.80 17.22 -2.89
C LYS A 65 11.79 17.68 -3.95
N ASN A 66 11.43 18.95 -3.90
CA ASN A 66 11.01 19.80 -5.04
C ASN A 66 10.02 19.22 -6.06
N ILE A 67 9.27 18.20 -5.72
CA ILE A 67 8.28 17.67 -6.65
C ILE A 67 7.03 18.53 -6.54
N LYS A 68 7.06 19.67 -7.25
CA LYS A 68 5.91 20.57 -7.38
C LYS A 68 4.77 19.95 -8.19
N ALA A 69 5.09 18.98 -9.03
CA ALA A 69 4.12 18.30 -9.88
C ALA A 69 4.57 16.87 -10.22
N ALA A 70 3.60 15.98 -10.44
CA ALA A 70 3.85 14.68 -11.05
C ALA A 70 3.91 14.84 -12.57
N SER A 71 5.00 14.38 -13.19
CA SER A 71 5.18 14.42 -14.63
C SER A 71 4.71 13.13 -15.28
N PHE A 72 3.90 13.25 -16.35
CA PHE A 72 3.42 12.15 -17.16
C PHE A 72 3.73 12.46 -18.62
N VAL A 73 4.55 11.60 -19.23
CA VAL A 73 4.98 11.75 -20.63
C VAL A 73 4.26 10.74 -21.48
N PHE A 74 3.52 11.22 -22.48
CA PHE A 74 2.76 10.40 -23.43
C PHE A 74 3.64 10.04 -24.63
N THR A 75 4.55 9.09 -24.39
CA THR A 75 5.52 8.60 -25.38
C THR A 75 5.38 7.09 -25.53
N LEU A 76 6.03 6.53 -26.53
CA LEU A 76 6.36 5.11 -26.54
C LEU A 76 7.15 4.79 -25.26
N SER A 77 7.20 3.52 -24.87
CA SER A 77 7.99 3.13 -23.70
C SER A 77 9.46 3.52 -23.89
N PRO A 78 10.18 3.97 -22.82
CA PRO A 78 11.61 4.25 -22.89
C PRO A 78 12.47 3.09 -23.44
N LYS A 79 11.94 1.85 -23.38
CA LYS A 79 12.58 0.66 -23.95
C LYS A 79 12.30 0.43 -25.44
N LEU A 80 11.36 1.19 -26.02
CA LEU A 80 11.00 1.13 -27.44
C LEU A 80 11.45 2.40 -28.19
N GLY A 81 11.70 3.49 -27.48
CA GLY A 81 12.04 4.80 -28.02
C GLY A 81 11.44 5.92 -27.19
N THR A 82 11.91 7.14 -27.40
CA THR A 82 11.44 8.35 -26.70
C THR A 82 10.43 9.15 -27.52
N GLU A 83 9.99 8.62 -28.65
CA GLU A 83 9.04 9.28 -29.54
C GLU A 83 7.69 9.49 -28.85
N SER A 84 7.09 10.64 -29.09
CA SER A 84 5.74 10.93 -28.58
C SER A 84 4.69 10.04 -29.25
N LEU A 85 3.68 9.66 -28.48
CA LEU A 85 2.47 9.07 -29.05
C LEU A 85 1.83 10.09 -29.99
N VAL A 86 1.53 9.65 -31.22
CA VAL A 86 0.99 10.52 -32.25
C VAL A 86 -0.49 10.30 -32.50
N ASP A 87 -1.16 11.33 -33.00
CA ASP A 87 -2.55 11.29 -33.48
C ASP A 87 -3.52 10.60 -32.47
N SER A 88 -4.30 9.65 -32.96
CA SER A 88 -5.33 8.95 -32.23
C SER A 88 -4.81 8.19 -30.99
N TRP A 89 -3.57 7.75 -30.99
CA TRP A 89 -2.94 7.09 -29.85
C TRP A 89 -2.72 8.04 -28.68
N SER A 90 -2.27 9.26 -28.96
CA SER A 90 -2.10 10.31 -27.96
C SER A 90 -3.46 10.70 -27.37
N GLU A 91 -4.44 10.95 -28.24
CA GLU A 91 -5.78 11.37 -27.85
C GLU A 91 -6.48 10.34 -26.97
N VAL A 92 -6.50 9.07 -27.37
CA VAL A 92 -7.15 8.00 -26.59
C VAL A 92 -6.42 7.77 -25.27
N CYS A 93 -5.08 7.80 -25.26
CA CYS A 93 -4.30 7.60 -24.04
C CYS A 93 -4.58 8.71 -23.01
N LYS A 94 -4.58 9.98 -23.43
CA LYS A 94 -4.88 11.13 -22.60
C LYS A 94 -6.32 11.11 -22.08
N ALA A 95 -7.29 10.82 -22.95
CA ALA A 95 -8.69 10.73 -22.58
C ALA A 95 -8.94 9.65 -21.51
N LEU A 96 -8.39 8.46 -21.73
CA LEU A 96 -8.51 7.36 -20.78
C LEU A 96 -7.74 7.63 -19.47
N PHE A 97 -6.57 8.29 -19.54
CA PHE A 97 -5.84 8.73 -18.36
C PHE A 97 -6.71 9.60 -17.43
N VAL A 98 -7.36 10.62 -17.99
CA VAL A 98 -8.25 11.54 -17.26
C VAL A 98 -9.47 10.79 -16.71
N LEU A 99 -10.16 10.01 -17.53
CA LEU A 99 -11.35 9.26 -17.13
C LEU A 99 -11.05 8.19 -16.07
N ARG A 100 -9.91 7.50 -16.16
CA ARG A 100 -9.47 6.56 -15.14
C ARG A 100 -9.22 7.25 -13.81
N PHE A 101 -8.57 8.41 -13.83
CA PHE A 101 -8.30 9.19 -12.62
C PHE A 101 -9.59 9.73 -11.99
N HIS A 102 -10.52 10.20 -12.80
CA HIS A 102 -11.83 10.68 -12.36
C HIS A 102 -12.65 9.55 -11.71
N ARG A 103 -12.72 8.40 -12.36
CA ARG A 103 -13.51 7.25 -11.88
C ARG A 103 -12.96 6.66 -10.58
N LYS A 104 -11.64 6.55 -10.47
CA LYS A 104 -10.96 6.01 -9.29
C LYS A 104 -9.56 6.59 -9.22
N HIS A 105 -9.21 7.17 -8.06
CA HIS A 105 -7.87 7.72 -7.88
C HIS A 105 -6.80 6.66 -8.08
N GLN A 106 -6.00 6.86 -9.13
CA GLN A 106 -4.90 5.98 -9.48
C GLN A 106 -3.59 6.51 -8.89
N SER A 107 -2.70 5.61 -8.49
CA SER A 107 -1.34 6.02 -8.08
C SER A 107 -0.51 6.42 -9.30
N THR A 108 0.48 7.29 -9.10
CA THR A 108 1.43 7.71 -10.16
C THR A 108 2.08 6.53 -10.89
N PRO A 109 2.59 5.47 -10.21
CA PRO A 109 3.11 4.30 -10.92
C PRO A 109 2.05 3.57 -11.75
N ASN A 110 0.81 3.47 -11.26
CA ASN A 110 -0.27 2.81 -12.00
C ASN A 110 -0.63 3.57 -13.28
N GLN A 111 -0.70 4.91 -13.21
CA GLN A 111 -0.94 5.74 -14.39
C GLN A 111 0.22 5.67 -15.39
N ARG A 112 1.46 5.68 -14.93
CA ARG A 112 2.64 5.50 -15.80
C ARG A 112 2.64 4.13 -16.48
N ASN A 113 2.32 3.06 -15.75
CA ASN A 113 2.19 1.72 -16.32
C ASN A 113 1.11 1.66 -17.40
N PHE A 114 0.00 2.37 -17.22
CA PHE A 114 -1.05 2.45 -18.23
C PHE A 114 -0.54 3.15 -19.52
N ILE A 115 0.13 4.30 -19.39
CA ILE A 115 0.74 4.99 -20.55
C ILE A 115 1.74 4.07 -21.25
N THR A 116 2.61 3.41 -20.47
CA THR A 116 3.58 2.44 -21.01
C THR A 116 2.88 1.32 -21.78
N ALA A 117 1.81 0.73 -21.23
CA ALA A 117 1.07 -0.34 -21.90
C ALA A 117 0.46 0.14 -23.24
N VAL A 118 -0.15 1.33 -23.26
CA VAL A 118 -0.67 1.93 -24.50
C VAL A 118 0.46 2.19 -25.51
N GLY A 119 1.63 2.64 -25.07
CA GLY A 119 2.81 2.81 -25.90
C GLY A 119 3.27 1.52 -26.58
N TYR A 120 3.25 0.40 -25.83
CA TYR A 120 3.54 -0.92 -26.42
C TYR A 120 2.50 -1.36 -27.45
N VAL A 121 1.22 -1.09 -27.20
CA VAL A 121 0.14 -1.38 -28.15
C VAL A 121 0.33 -0.55 -29.43
N ALA A 122 0.61 0.75 -29.30
CA ALA A 122 0.86 1.63 -30.43
C ALA A 122 2.05 1.16 -31.28
N ALA A 123 3.16 0.78 -30.64
CA ALA A 123 4.34 0.27 -31.32
C ALA A 123 4.06 -1.05 -32.05
N ALA A 124 3.39 -2.01 -31.41
CA ALA A 124 3.04 -3.29 -32.02
C ALA A 124 2.05 -3.11 -33.21
N ALA A 125 1.06 -2.24 -33.04
CA ALA A 125 0.13 -1.89 -34.10
C ALA A 125 0.84 -1.26 -35.31
N THR A 126 1.79 -0.34 -35.08
CA THR A 126 2.59 0.29 -36.13
C THR A 126 3.42 -0.74 -36.90
N GLN A 127 4.02 -1.73 -36.21
CA GLN A 127 4.75 -2.83 -36.87
C GLN A 127 3.87 -3.67 -37.82
N LEU A 128 2.57 -3.76 -37.52
CA LEU A 128 1.57 -4.43 -38.36
C LEU A 128 0.88 -3.50 -39.35
N GLY A 129 1.32 -2.24 -39.48
CA GLY A 129 0.68 -1.24 -40.34
C GLY A 129 -0.72 -0.83 -39.85
N GLN A 130 -1.03 -1.06 -38.61
CA GLN A 130 -2.35 -0.78 -38.02
C GLN A 130 -2.38 0.58 -37.32
N LYS A 131 -3.51 1.27 -37.41
CA LYS A 131 -3.88 2.44 -36.58
C LYS A 131 -4.87 2.00 -35.50
N LEU A 132 -5.19 2.89 -34.55
CA LEU A 132 -6.18 2.62 -33.51
C LEU A 132 -7.50 2.05 -34.08
N LEU A 133 -8.00 2.64 -35.15
CA LEU A 133 -9.23 2.24 -35.82
C LEU A 133 -9.21 0.77 -36.31
N ASN A 134 -8.05 0.32 -36.81
CA ASN A 134 -7.87 -1.02 -37.38
C ASN A 134 -7.18 -1.98 -36.40
N LEU A 135 -7.08 -1.61 -35.13
CA LEU A 135 -6.44 -2.43 -34.11
C LEU A 135 -7.09 -3.81 -34.02
N THR A 136 -6.27 -4.84 -33.96
CA THR A 136 -6.69 -6.24 -33.86
C THR A 136 -6.15 -6.90 -32.60
N PRO A 137 -6.74 -8.00 -32.14
CA PRO A 137 -6.21 -8.80 -31.03
C PRO A 137 -4.77 -9.25 -31.25
N GLU A 138 -4.34 -9.51 -32.48
CA GLU A 138 -2.96 -9.88 -32.83
C GLU A 138 -1.95 -8.80 -32.42
N ALA A 139 -2.27 -7.52 -32.67
CA ALA A 139 -1.40 -6.40 -32.25
C ALA A 139 -1.28 -6.34 -30.70
N LEU A 140 -2.35 -6.67 -29.97
CA LEU A 140 -2.33 -6.74 -28.53
C LEU A 140 -1.49 -7.93 -28.01
N ASP A 141 -1.58 -9.09 -28.66
CA ASP A 141 -0.73 -10.25 -28.34
C ASP A 141 0.75 -9.94 -28.59
N ASN A 142 1.08 -9.28 -29.72
CA ASN A 142 2.44 -8.84 -30.03
C ASN A 142 2.95 -7.82 -28.98
N ALA A 143 2.12 -6.88 -28.57
CA ALA A 143 2.47 -5.94 -27.49
C ALA A 143 2.78 -6.67 -26.17
N CYS A 144 1.97 -7.65 -25.81
CA CYS A 144 2.21 -8.49 -24.63
C CYS A 144 3.50 -9.30 -24.74
N ALA A 145 3.80 -9.85 -25.91
CA ALA A 145 5.03 -10.60 -26.17
C ALA A 145 6.27 -9.68 -26.04
N LEU A 146 6.22 -8.46 -26.59
CA LEU A 146 7.28 -7.45 -26.45
C LEU A 146 7.50 -7.05 -24.99
N ILE A 147 6.44 -6.84 -24.23
CA ILE A 147 6.51 -6.55 -22.80
C ILE A 147 7.20 -7.68 -22.05
N SER A 148 6.85 -8.93 -22.36
CA SER A 148 7.45 -10.10 -21.71
C SER A 148 8.96 -10.24 -21.98
N LYS A 149 9.45 -9.74 -23.11
CA LYS A 149 10.90 -9.67 -23.41
C LYS A 149 11.62 -8.56 -22.64
N HIS A 150 10.93 -7.45 -22.39
CA HIS A 150 11.55 -6.24 -21.86
C HIS A 150 11.45 -6.11 -20.33
N TYR A 151 10.50 -6.78 -19.68
CA TYR A 151 10.23 -6.63 -18.26
C TYR A 151 10.28 -7.96 -17.52
N ARG A 152 10.62 -7.89 -16.23
CA ARG A 152 10.48 -9.03 -15.32
C ARG A 152 9.01 -9.43 -15.20
N GLU A 153 8.76 -10.69 -14.94
CA GLU A 153 7.45 -11.34 -14.94
C GLU A 153 6.36 -10.55 -14.16
N ALA A 154 6.67 -10.08 -12.95
CA ALA A 154 5.71 -9.31 -12.14
C ALA A 154 5.32 -7.95 -12.77
N THR A 155 6.28 -7.27 -13.41
CA THR A 155 6.00 -6.00 -14.12
C THR A 155 5.25 -6.27 -15.40
N ALA A 156 5.66 -7.29 -16.17
CA ALA A 156 5.00 -7.71 -17.40
C ALA A 156 3.53 -8.07 -17.12
N TYR A 157 3.25 -8.86 -16.09
CA TYR A 157 1.90 -9.19 -15.70
C TYR A 157 1.01 -7.94 -15.44
N ASN A 158 1.55 -6.93 -14.74
CA ASN A 158 0.81 -5.70 -14.48
C ASN A 158 0.55 -4.90 -15.78
N LEU A 159 1.53 -4.85 -16.69
CA LEU A 159 1.36 -4.19 -17.98
C LEU A 159 0.36 -4.92 -18.89
N HIS A 160 0.36 -6.26 -18.90
CA HIS A 160 -0.64 -7.06 -19.62
C HIS A 160 -2.08 -6.75 -19.13
N LYS A 161 -2.27 -6.57 -17.83
CA LYS A 161 -3.58 -6.15 -17.28
C LYS A 161 -4.01 -4.78 -17.81
N HIS A 162 -3.07 -3.85 -17.98
CA HIS A 162 -3.38 -2.53 -18.54
C HIS A 162 -3.68 -2.61 -20.04
N ILE A 163 -3.06 -3.54 -20.80
CA ILE A 163 -3.46 -3.80 -22.19
C ILE A 163 -4.90 -4.33 -22.26
N ALA A 164 -5.25 -5.30 -21.40
CA ALA A 164 -6.62 -5.81 -21.35
C ALA A 164 -7.63 -4.73 -20.94
N GLU A 165 -7.27 -3.86 -19.98
CA GLU A 165 -8.06 -2.70 -19.58
C GLU A 165 -8.25 -1.71 -20.74
N PHE A 166 -7.19 -1.42 -21.47
CA PHE A 166 -7.23 -0.56 -22.67
C PHE A 166 -8.14 -1.13 -23.76
N ALA A 167 -8.00 -2.42 -24.07
CA ALA A 167 -8.85 -3.10 -25.04
C ALA A 167 -10.33 -3.05 -24.64
N ALA A 168 -10.66 -3.32 -23.36
CA ALA A 168 -12.01 -3.21 -22.84
C ALA A 168 -12.57 -1.78 -22.97
N HIS A 169 -11.75 -0.75 -22.77
CA HIS A 169 -12.16 0.63 -23.01
C HIS A 169 -12.38 0.93 -24.50
N CYS A 170 -11.57 0.39 -25.39
CA CYS A 170 -11.78 0.51 -26.84
C CYS A 170 -13.11 -0.11 -27.26
N ASP A 171 -13.41 -1.30 -26.76
CA ASP A 171 -14.67 -2.01 -27.05
C ASP A 171 -15.89 -1.24 -26.50
N ALA A 172 -15.82 -0.82 -25.24
CA ALA A 172 -16.91 -0.10 -24.57
C ALA A 172 -17.25 1.26 -25.23
N ASN A 173 -16.27 1.90 -25.86
CA ASN A 173 -16.46 3.19 -26.54
C ASN A 173 -16.54 3.06 -28.06
N GLY A 174 -16.52 1.84 -28.61
CA GLY A 174 -16.64 1.59 -30.05
C GLY A 174 -15.55 2.28 -30.87
N LEU A 175 -14.28 2.21 -30.44
CA LEU A 175 -13.15 2.92 -31.06
C LEU A 175 -12.54 2.15 -32.22
N CYS A 176 -12.70 0.83 -32.28
CA CYS A 176 -12.10 -0.04 -33.29
C CYS A 176 -13.17 -0.63 -34.22
N ARG A 177 -12.77 -1.05 -35.43
CA ARG A 177 -13.66 -1.69 -36.40
C ARG A 177 -14.21 -3.02 -35.94
N VAL A 178 -13.40 -3.74 -35.14
CA VAL A 178 -13.76 -5.04 -34.54
C VAL A 178 -13.78 -4.92 -33.02
N LEU A 179 -14.57 -5.78 -32.38
CA LEU A 179 -14.50 -5.95 -30.94
C LEU A 179 -13.22 -6.72 -30.61
N LEU A 180 -12.42 -6.15 -29.72
CA LEU A 180 -11.14 -6.74 -29.35
C LEU A 180 -11.31 -7.92 -28.40
N GLN A 181 -12.26 -7.85 -27.44
CA GLN A 181 -12.57 -8.87 -26.43
C GLN A 181 -11.31 -9.56 -25.86
N PHE A 182 -10.26 -8.75 -25.62
CA PHE A 182 -8.90 -9.21 -25.48
C PHE A 182 -8.64 -9.83 -24.12
N LYS A 183 -8.11 -11.05 -24.15
CA LYS A 183 -7.55 -11.73 -22.99
C LYS A 183 -6.26 -12.43 -23.40
N TYR A 184 -5.14 -11.98 -22.84
CA TYR A 184 -3.86 -12.59 -23.16
C TYR A 184 -3.78 -14.03 -22.62
N ALA A 185 -3.73 -15.01 -23.54
CA ALA A 185 -3.78 -16.43 -23.22
C ALA A 185 -2.56 -16.92 -22.39
N ARG A 186 -1.39 -16.28 -22.61
CA ARG A 186 -0.13 -16.61 -21.89
C ARG A 186 0.03 -15.84 -20.56
N MET A 187 -0.96 -15.06 -20.13
CA MET A 187 -0.87 -14.31 -18.90
C MET A 187 -0.96 -15.26 -17.70
N LYS A 188 0.19 -15.52 -17.10
CA LYS A 188 0.27 -16.24 -15.81
C LYS A 188 0.52 -15.22 -14.70
N ARG A 189 -0.19 -15.38 -13.59
CA ARG A 189 0.08 -14.58 -12.40
C ARG A 189 1.40 -15.06 -11.80
N PRO A 190 2.42 -14.19 -11.63
CA PRO A 190 3.70 -14.60 -11.08
C PRO A 190 3.56 -15.11 -9.64
N ALA A 191 4.38 -16.07 -9.28
CA ALA A 191 4.43 -16.61 -7.92
C ALA A 191 4.67 -15.52 -6.86
N SER A 192 5.47 -14.50 -7.20
CA SER A 192 5.75 -13.34 -6.33
C SER A 192 4.52 -12.43 -6.09
N THR A 193 3.51 -12.49 -6.95
CA THR A 193 2.26 -11.73 -6.85
C THR A 193 1.08 -12.60 -6.47
N ASP A 194 1.24 -13.91 -6.54
CA ASP A 194 0.24 -14.86 -6.07
C ASP A 194 0.43 -15.00 -4.56
N GLY A 195 -0.48 -14.39 -3.81
CA GLY A 195 -0.60 -14.81 -2.42
C GLY A 195 -0.92 -16.30 -2.45
N LEU A 196 -0.07 -17.11 -1.93
CA LEU A 196 -0.04 -18.57 -1.64
C LEU A 196 -1.31 -19.43 -1.92
N SER A 197 -2.32 -18.89 -2.60
CA SER A 197 -3.61 -19.54 -2.83
C SER A 197 -3.57 -20.73 -3.80
N HIS A 198 -2.46 -20.90 -4.56
CA HIS A 198 -2.36 -21.94 -5.58
C HIS A 198 -1.10 -22.81 -5.48
N LYS A 199 -0.10 -22.44 -4.69
CA LYS A 199 1.01 -23.34 -4.38
C LYS A 199 0.66 -24.15 -3.13
N ARG A 200 0.86 -25.45 -3.18
CA ARG A 200 0.72 -26.32 -2.01
C ARG A 200 1.66 -25.80 -0.92
N LEU A 201 1.17 -25.68 0.29
CA LEU A 201 1.94 -25.28 1.47
C LEU A 201 3.16 -26.20 1.72
N ASP A 202 3.19 -27.32 1.05
CA ASP A 202 4.19 -28.40 1.17
C ASP A 202 5.30 -28.34 0.10
N ASP A 203 5.27 -27.35 -0.81
CA ASP A 203 6.31 -27.19 -1.83
C ASP A 203 7.60 -26.67 -1.16
N PRO A 204 8.74 -27.43 -1.20
CA PRO A 204 10.01 -27.03 -0.59
C PRO A 204 10.47 -25.63 -1.03
N GLU A 205 10.31 -25.26 -2.30
CA GLU A 205 10.61 -23.91 -2.80
C GLU A 205 9.77 -22.82 -2.12
N VAL A 206 8.54 -23.15 -1.70
CA VAL A 206 7.66 -22.20 -0.99
C VAL A 206 8.11 -22.04 0.45
N ILE A 207 8.60 -23.09 1.09
CA ILE A 207 9.13 -23.06 2.46
C ILE A 207 10.41 -22.22 2.49
N GLU A 208 11.33 -22.45 1.56
CA GLU A 208 12.59 -21.72 1.47
C GLU A 208 12.37 -20.23 1.18
N THR A 209 11.56 -19.88 0.17
CA THR A 209 11.22 -18.48 -0.15
C THR A 209 10.40 -17.78 0.94
N LYS A 210 9.86 -18.51 1.91
CA LYS A 210 9.13 -17.91 3.05
C LYS A 210 10.05 -17.53 4.19
N SER A 211 11.07 -18.35 4.50
CA SER A 211 12.07 -18.05 5.54
C SER A 211 12.80 -16.74 5.23
N ASP A 212 13.10 -16.47 3.97
CA ASP A 212 13.76 -15.23 3.51
C ASP A 212 12.97 -13.94 3.76
N LYS A 213 11.71 -14.06 4.17
CA LYS A 213 10.84 -12.89 4.49
C LYS A 213 10.76 -12.60 5.98
N LEU A 214 11.37 -13.41 6.81
CA LEU A 214 11.43 -13.18 8.24
C LEU A 214 12.68 -12.38 8.61
N VAL A 215 12.54 -11.52 9.61
CA VAL A 215 13.67 -10.78 10.17
C VAL A 215 14.43 -11.69 11.13
N ASP A 216 15.76 -11.77 10.99
CA ASP A 216 16.60 -12.51 11.93
C ASP A 216 16.40 -11.99 13.36
N PRO A 217 16.22 -12.85 14.36
CA PRO A 217 16.13 -12.45 15.78
C PRO A 217 17.28 -11.56 16.26
N LYS A 218 18.50 -11.73 15.70
CA LYS A 218 19.65 -10.86 16.00
C LYS A 218 19.38 -9.39 15.66
N VAL A 219 18.62 -9.11 14.61
CA VAL A 219 18.27 -7.75 14.20
C VAL A 219 17.45 -7.07 15.27
N PHE A 220 16.48 -7.77 15.89
CA PHE A 220 15.67 -7.18 16.98
C PHE A 220 16.52 -6.83 18.20
N ARG A 221 17.51 -7.67 18.53
CA ARG A 221 18.46 -7.37 19.61
C ARG A 221 19.26 -6.11 19.31
N VAL A 222 19.86 -6.03 18.13
CA VAL A 222 20.63 -4.85 17.69
C VAL A 222 19.72 -3.60 17.67
N MET A 223 18.48 -3.71 17.23
CA MET A 223 17.52 -2.61 17.27
C MET A 223 17.23 -2.13 18.68
N GLY A 224 17.09 -3.05 19.64
CA GLY A 224 16.92 -2.70 21.06
C GLY A 224 18.14 -1.95 21.61
N GLU A 225 19.35 -2.39 21.27
CA GLU A 225 20.60 -1.73 21.66
C GLU A 225 20.72 -0.34 21.00
N LEU A 226 20.37 -0.21 19.72
CA LEU A 226 20.33 1.09 19.04
C LEU A 226 19.30 2.04 19.64
N TYR A 227 18.14 1.52 20.00
CA TYR A 227 17.12 2.32 20.68
C TYR A 227 17.63 2.91 22.00
N GLN A 228 18.37 2.14 22.79
CA GLN A 228 18.91 2.58 24.06
C GLN A 228 20.14 3.49 23.92
N ASN A 229 21.07 3.15 23.02
CA ASN A 229 22.40 3.74 22.99
C ASN A 229 22.56 4.91 22.03
N VAL A 230 21.78 4.99 20.94
CA VAL A 230 21.90 6.10 19.99
C VAL A 230 21.43 7.40 20.63
N PRO A 231 22.27 8.45 20.71
CA PRO A 231 21.91 9.71 21.37
C PRO A 231 20.67 10.36 20.76
N LYS A 232 19.85 11.01 21.59
CA LYS A 232 18.61 11.71 21.14
C LYS A 232 18.87 12.77 20.07
N ILE A 233 20.02 13.44 20.12
CA ILE A 233 20.43 14.46 19.14
C ILE A 233 21.03 13.87 17.86
N HIS A 234 21.24 12.56 17.79
CA HIS A 234 21.86 11.93 16.62
C HIS A 234 20.99 12.04 15.36
N LYS A 235 21.60 12.37 14.22
CA LYS A 235 20.90 12.58 12.92
C LYS A 235 19.99 11.43 12.48
N TYR A 236 20.25 10.20 12.96
CA TYR A 236 19.44 9.01 12.63
C TYR A 236 18.46 8.62 13.73
N ARG A 237 18.41 9.34 14.87
CA ARG A 237 17.50 9.00 15.99
C ARG A 237 16.05 8.85 15.55
N LEU A 238 15.55 9.79 14.75
CA LEU A 238 14.20 9.75 14.17
C LEU A 238 13.91 8.44 13.43
N TYR A 239 14.89 7.89 12.72
CA TYR A 239 14.74 6.64 11.97
C TYR A 239 14.86 5.41 12.85
N VAL A 240 15.64 5.47 13.92
CA VAL A 240 15.69 4.41 14.94
C VAL A 240 14.32 4.29 15.60
N LEU A 241 13.69 5.39 16.01
CA LEU A 241 12.34 5.40 16.58
C LEU A 241 11.29 4.89 15.60
N LEU A 242 11.38 5.29 14.32
CA LEU A 242 10.51 4.78 13.25
C LEU A 242 10.65 3.26 13.07
N LEU A 243 11.88 2.74 13.09
CA LEU A 243 12.17 1.32 12.98
C LEU A 243 11.61 0.55 14.18
N THR A 244 11.76 1.09 15.39
CA THR A 244 11.19 0.51 16.62
C THR A 244 9.68 0.39 16.52
N LEU A 245 8.97 1.44 16.09
CA LEU A 245 7.52 1.34 15.89
C LEU A 245 7.11 0.36 14.79
N LEU A 246 7.89 0.24 13.72
CA LEU A 246 7.64 -0.79 12.69
C LEU A 246 7.76 -2.20 13.26
N ALA A 247 8.74 -2.45 14.11
CA ALA A 247 8.94 -3.74 14.77
C ALA A 247 7.85 -4.03 15.80
N CYS A 248 7.47 -3.07 16.64
CA CYS A 248 6.45 -3.24 17.68
C CYS A 248 5.04 -3.41 17.09
N THR A 249 4.74 -2.79 15.94
CA THR A 249 3.38 -2.71 15.41
C THR A 249 3.14 -3.59 14.19
N GLY A 250 4.18 -4.01 13.46
CA GLY A 250 4.05 -4.72 12.19
C GLY A 250 3.24 -3.96 11.13
N ARG A 251 3.09 -2.64 11.30
CA ARG A 251 2.35 -1.80 10.35
C ARG A 251 3.16 -1.54 9.10
N ARG A 252 2.48 -1.07 8.03
CA ARG A 252 3.17 -0.66 6.81
C ARG A 252 3.96 0.62 7.07
N PHE A 253 5.09 0.77 6.39
CA PHE A 253 5.89 2.00 6.47
C PHE A 253 5.02 3.26 6.32
N SER A 254 4.13 3.30 5.33
CA SER A 254 3.26 4.46 5.09
C SER A 254 2.18 4.67 6.16
N GLU A 255 1.88 3.69 6.98
CA GLU A 255 0.95 3.80 8.10
C GLU A 255 1.68 4.36 9.33
N VAL A 256 2.93 3.92 9.58
CA VAL A 256 3.76 4.41 10.70
C VAL A 256 4.33 5.80 10.42
N SER A 257 4.92 6.02 9.24
CA SER A 257 5.53 7.32 8.89
C SER A 257 4.54 8.49 8.78
N LEU A 258 3.25 8.19 8.70
CA LEU A 258 2.17 9.17 8.64
C LEU A 258 1.24 9.07 9.85
N LEU A 259 1.72 8.56 10.98
CA LEU A 259 0.97 8.59 12.24
C LEU A 259 0.57 10.04 12.59
N PRO A 260 -0.68 10.26 13.01
CA PRO A 260 -1.06 11.56 13.57
C PRO A 260 -0.27 11.84 14.84
N ASN A 261 -0.06 13.10 15.14
CA ASN A 261 0.53 13.52 16.42
C ASN A 261 -0.41 13.13 17.55
N GLN A 262 0.06 12.25 18.42
CA GLN A 262 -0.72 11.65 19.48
C GLN A 262 0.16 11.09 20.61
N THR A 263 -0.40 10.95 21.78
CA THR A 263 0.12 10.12 22.87
C THR A 263 -0.57 8.76 22.85
N LEU A 264 -0.12 7.84 23.69
CA LEU A 264 -0.81 6.57 23.89
C LEU A 264 -2.18 6.83 24.50
N SER A 265 -3.22 6.24 23.91
CA SER A 265 -4.58 6.28 24.44
C SER A 265 -4.91 4.96 25.13
N VAL A 266 -5.83 5.02 26.10
CA VAL A 266 -6.33 3.84 26.83
C VAL A 266 -7.84 3.84 26.71
N ASP A 267 -8.43 2.66 26.47
CA ASP A 267 -9.88 2.51 26.46
C ASP A 267 -10.44 2.26 27.87
N ASP A 268 -11.77 2.12 27.96
CA ASP A 268 -12.48 1.92 29.24
C ASP A 268 -12.11 0.59 29.92
N GLU A 269 -11.55 -0.37 29.18
CA GLU A 269 -11.08 -1.66 29.68
C GLU A 269 -9.59 -1.66 30.09
N GLY A 270 -8.90 -0.52 29.94
CA GLY A 270 -7.47 -0.37 30.25
C GLY A 270 -6.53 -0.78 29.13
N ASN A 271 -7.04 -1.11 27.94
CA ASN A 271 -6.22 -1.51 26.81
C ASN A 271 -5.58 -0.30 26.13
N GLY A 272 -4.26 -0.30 26.01
CA GLY A 272 -3.51 0.75 25.32
C GLY A 272 -3.65 0.64 23.80
N TYR A 273 -3.91 1.76 23.12
CA TYR A 273 -3.97 1.81 21.66
C TYR A 273 -3.39 3.10 21.11
N ILE A 274 -3.01 3.04 19.80
CA ILE A 274 -2.70 4.20 18.98
C ILE A 274 -3.64 4.26 17.79
N GLU A 275 -3.91 5.46 17.28
CA GLU A 275 -4.69 5.68 16.07
C GLU A 275 -3.78 5.79 14.85
N TYR A 276 -4.21 5.29 13.71
CA TYR A 276 -3.46 5.38 12.44
C TYR A 276 -4.37 5.55 11.23
N PHE A 277 -3.82 6.06 10.13
CA PHE A 277 -4.51 6.20 8.86
C PHE A 277 -4.34 4.94 8.01
N PRO A 278 -5.42 4.15 7.74
CA PRO A 278 -5.33 2.98 6.88
C PRO A 278 -5.08 3.37 5.43
N ARG A 279 -4.11 2.72 4.74
CA ARG A 279 -3.65 3.15 3.41
C ARG A 279 -4.06 2.26 2.23
N LYS A 280 -4.41 0.99 2.46
CA LYS A 280 -4.79 0.05 1.38
C LYS A 280 -6.25 -0.39 1.41
N THR A 281 -6.99 0.00 2.42
CA THR A 281 -8.36 -0.47 2.64
C THR A 281 -9.42 0.44 2.01
N SER A 282 -9.07 1.67 1.62
CA SER A 282 -9.97 2.56 0.91
C SER A 282 -10.17 2.06 -0.52
N ARG A 283 -11.32 1.50 -0.82
CA ARG A 283 -11.74 1.11 -2.18
C ARG A 283 -12.00 2.31 -3.11
N GLY A 284 -11.32 3.44 -2.86
CA GLY A 284 -11.53 4.71 -3.53
C GLY A 284 -12.40 5.67 -2.73
N ASP A 285 -12.78 5.31 -1.50
CA ASP A 285 -13.49 6.20 -0.60
C ASP A 285 -12.61 7.39 -0.25
N VAL A 286 -13.16 8.58 -0.38
CA VAL A 286 -12.48 9.84 -0.03
C VAL A 286 -12.35 9.94 1.48
N PHE A 287 -13.34 9.41 2.20
CA PHE A 287 -13.43 9.42 3.65
C PHE A 287 -13.13 8.04 4.20
N THR A 288 -12.10 7.94 5.02
CA THR A 288 -11.70 6.65 5.64
C THR A 288 -11.53 6.87 7.14
N PRO A 289 -12.19 6.10 8.00
CA PRO A 289 -12.04 6.24 9.44
C PRO A 289 -10.60 5.97 9.88
N LYS A 290 -10.12 6.73 10.85
CA LYS A 290 -8.95 6.33 11.61
C LYS A 290 -9.23 4.98 12.27
N ARG A 291 -8.21 4.16 12.40
CA ARG A 291 -8.32 2.86 13.07
C ARG A 291 -7.48 2.85 14.34
N LYS A 292 -8.01 2.21 15.36
CA LYS A 292 -7.28 1.89 16.57
C LYS A 292 -6.38 0.68 16.32
N LEU A 293 -5.17 0.73 16.85
CA LEU A 293 -4.26 -0.40 16.95
C LEU A 293 -4.03 -0.65 18.43
N TYR A 294 -4.63 -1.68 18.94
CA TYR A 294 -4.39 -2.14 20.30
C TYR A 294 -2.99 -2.75 20.42
N LEU A 295 -2.32 -2.44 21.52
CA LEU A 295 -0.93 -2.86 21.76
C LEU A 295 -0.91 -3.94 22.84
N PRO A 296 -0.13 -5.02 22.63
CA PRO A 296 0.18 -5.96 23.69
C PRO A 296 0.84 -5.27 24.90
N SER A 297 0.59 -5.79 26.09
CA SER A 297 1.13 -5.25 27.35
C SER A 297 2.65 -5.08 27.32
N GLU A 298 3.36 -6.02 26.67
CA GLU A 298 4.81 -6.07 26.60
C GLU A 298 5.42 -4.94 25.76
N VAL A 299 4.73 -4.49 24.73
CA VAL A 299 5.24 -3.43 23.82
C VAL A 299 4.67 -2.06 24.17
N LYS A 300 3.61 -1.99 24.97
CA LYS A 300 2.94 -0.75 25.35
C LYS A 300 3.91 0.29 25.94
N PRO A 301 4.78 -0.03 26.93
CA PRO A 301 5.71 0.94 27.51
C PRO A 301 6.71 1.50 26.48
N ILE A 302 7.24 0.63 25.60
CA ILE A 302 8.19 1.04 24.57
C ILE A 302 7.52 1.99 23.57
N VAL A 303 6.31 1.68 23.14
CA VAL A 303 5.56 2.53 22.21
C VAL A 303 5.25 3.88 22.83
N GLU A 304 4.84 3.93 24.10
CA GLU A 304 4.54 5.16 24.83
C GLU A 304 5.79 6.06 24.92
N GLU A 305 6.93 5.51 25.31
CA GLU A 305 8.20 6.23 25.37
C GLU A 305 8.63 6.76 24.00
N VAL A 306 8.51 5.94 22.96
CA VAL A 306 8.81 6.34 21.58
C VAL A 306 7.91 7.48 21.09
N LEU A 307 6.60 7.45 21.41
CA LEU A 307 5.68 8.51 21.02
C LEU A 307 6.02 9.83 21.71
N ASN A 308 6.34 9.79 23.01
CA ASN A 308 6.74 10.98 23.77
C ASN A 308 8.04 11.56 23.24
N GLU A 309 9.08 10.74 23.03
CA GLU A 309 10.33 11.20 22.45
C GLU A 309 10.15 11.78 21.03
N LEU A 310 9.32 11.18 20.20
CA LEU A 310 9.00 11.70 18.87
C LEU A 310 8.28 13.05 18.93
N ALA A 311 7.35 13.22 19.87
CA ALA A 311 6.63 14.47 20.04
C ALA A 311 7.61 15.63 20.31
N ASP A 312 8.62 15.40 21.16
CA ASP A 312 9.66 16.38 21.50
C ASP A 312 10.61 16.59 20.31
N LEU A 313 11.15 15.51 19.75
CA LEU A 313 12.15 15.55 18.67
C LEU A 313 11.63 16.25 17.41
N THR A 314 10.34 16.17 17.14
CA THR A 314 9.72 16.72 15.94
C THR A 314 8.94 18.01 16.17
N ALA A 315 8.94 18.57 17.39
CA ALA A 315 8.20 19.77 17.76
C ALA A 315 8.50 20.96 16.84
N ALA A 316 9.79 21.30 16.68
CA ALA A 316 10.20 22.41 15.82
C ALA A 316 9.78 22.24 14.34
N ALA A 317 9.88 21.01 13.81
CA ALA A 317 9.43 20.74 12.44
C ALA A 317 7.90 20.82 12.32
N ARG A 318 7.17 20.53 13.38
CA ARG A 318 5.70 20.65 13.43
C ARG A 318 5.26 22.12 13.47
N GLU A 319 5.94 22.94 14.26
CA GLU A 319 5.72 24.40 14.27
C GLU A 319 5.98 25.01 12.89
N THR A 320 7.10 24.61 12.23
CA THR A 320 7.36 24.99 10.84
C THR A 320 6.24 24.57 9.91
N ALA A 321 5.73 23.33 10.03
CA ALA A 321 4.63 22.83 9.20
C ALA A 321 3.32 23.59 9.46
N GLU A 322 3.07 24.01 10.69
CA GLU A 322 1.90 24.83 11.04
C GLU A 322 1.98 26.21 10.41
N GLU A 323 3.15 26.88 10.50
CA GLU A 323 3.36 28.18 9.87
C GLU A 323 3.27 28.09 8.34
N MET A 324 3.84 27.03 7.74
CA MET A 324 3.68 26.76 6.30
C MET A 324 2.21 26.61 5.91
N HIS A 325 1.41 25.94 6.73
CA HIS A 325 -0.02 25.75 6.46
C HIS A 325 -0.80 27.07 6.57
N LYS A 326 -0.48 27.89 7.57
CA LYS A 326 -1.10 29.19 7.84
C LYS A 326 -0.78 30.22 6.75
N THR A 327 0.50 30.38 6.40
CA THR A 327 0.99 31.36 5.44
C THR A 327 0.85 30.90 3.99
N ARG A 328 0.60 29.61 3.77
CA ARG A 328 0.63 28.94 2.46
C ARG A 328 1.98 29.11 1.74
N GLY A 329 3.06 29.23 2.52
CA GLY A 329 4.42 29.47 2.09
C GLY A 329 5.46 28.81 3.02
N PRO A 330 6.76 29.05 2.81
CA PRO A 330 7.80 28.65 3.76
C PRO A 330 7.66 29.42 5.08
N ASP A 331 8.16 28.84 6.16
CA ASP A 331 8.28 29.53 7.44
C ASP A 331 9.43 30.55 7.37
N LEU A 332 9.09 31.82 7.35
CA LEU A 332 10.04 32.93 7.23
C LEU A 332 10.17 33.75 8.51
N ARG A 333 9.61 33.28 9.66
CA ARG A 333 9.64 34.00 10.94
C ARG A 333 11.05 34.37 11.37
N PHE A 334 12.03 33.50 11.10
CA PHE A 334 13.47 33.77 11.42
C PHE A 334 14.09 34.95 10.64
N LEU A 335 13.45 35.37 9.55
CA LEU A 335 13.86 36.57 8.79
C LEU A 335 13.16 37.85 9.27
N GLU A 336 12.16 37.79 10.12
CA GLU A 336 11.34 38.96 10.47
C GLU A 336 12.15 40.05 11.20
N GLN A 337 13.08 39.63 12.05
CA GLN A 337 13.92 40.52 12.82
C GLN A 337 15.03 41.23 11.99
N ILE A 338 15.24 40.80 10.73
CA ILE A 338 16.26 41.37 9.85
C ILE A 338 15.68 42.61 9.16
N PRO A 339 16.33 43.78 9.28
CA PRO A 339 15.93 44.99 8.52
C PRO A 339 16.00 44.74 7.00
N SER A 340 15.07 45.30 6.25
CA SER A 340 15.00 45.10 4.78
C SER A 340 16.24 45.54 4.04
N GLU A 341 16.88 46.62 4.50
CA GLU A 341 18.06 47.22 3.89
C GLU A 341 19.39 46.63 4.37
N GLN A 342 19.34 45.70 5.33
CA GLN A 342 20.55 45.08 5.87
C GLN A 342 21.25 44.23 4.81
N ARG A 343 22.55 44.50 4.61
CA ARG A 343 23.45 43.68 3.80
C ARG A 343 23.82 42.44 4.60
N LEU A 344 23.51 41.24 4.05
CA LEU A 344 23.77 39.95 4.65
C LEU A 344 24.90 39.25 3.90
N TYR A 345 25.95 38.96 4.63
CA TYR A 345 27.12 38.28 4.13
C TYR A 345 27.06 36.78 4.44
N ALA A 346 28.05 36.06 4.04
CA ALA A 346 28.04 34.62 4.24
C ALA A 346 28.13 34.16 5.70
N SER A 347 28.77 34.97 6.56
CA SER A 347 28.74 34.76 8.02
C SER A 347 27.31 34.74 8.53
N ASP A 348 26.55 35.77 8.16
CA ASP A 348 25.17 35.95 8.59
C ASP A 348 24.28 34.79 8.08
N ILE A 349 24.51 34.35 6.84
CA ILE A 349 23.79 33.22 6.24
C ILE A 349 24.09 31.91 6.97
N LYS A 350 25.34 31.75 7.44
CA LYS A 350 25.72 30.59 8.26
C LYS A 350 25.07 30.66 9.63
N GLU A 351 25.07 31.81 10.28
CA GLU A 351 24.40 32.02 11.57
C GLU A 351 22.90 31.79 11.49
N LEU A 352 22.27 32.14 10.38
CA LEU A 352 20.88 31.86 10.10
C LEU A 352 20.60 30.36 9.78
N GLY A 353 21.64 29.52 9.77
CA GLY A 353 21.46 28.07 9.47
C GLY A 353 21.04 27.75 8.04
N ILE A 354 21.20 28.70 7.10
CA ILE A 354 20.79 28.54 5.69
C ILE A 354 21.83 27.78 4.89
N SER A 355 23.10 27.88 5.22
CA SER A 355 24.21 27.17 4.58
C SER A 355 25.27 26.78 5.58
N ASP A 356 25.59 25.49 5.64
CA ASP A 356 26.66 24.93 6.48
C ASP A 356 27.92 24.58 5.68
N THR A 357 27.91 24.85 4.38
CA THR A 357 29.06 24.53 3.55
C THR A 357 30.16 25.53 3.79
N GLY A 358 31.35 25.05 4.17
CA GLY A 358 32.60 25.84 4.26
C GLY A 358 33.07 26.43 2.92
N LEU A 359 32.16 26.68 2.01
CA LEU A 359 32.38 27.46 0.80
C LEU A 359 32.64 28.90 1.22
N THR A 360 33.77 29.42 0.79
CA THR A 360 34.07 30.84 0.87
C THR A 360 32.83 31.63 0.43
N SER A 361 32.39 32.48 1.25
CA SER A 361 31.16 33.27 1.27
C SER A 361 30.58 33.68 -0.09
N THR A 362 31.45 34.08 -0.99
CA THR A 362 31.12 34.63 -2.30
C THR A 362 30.65 33.56 -3.29
N GLY A 363 31.21 32.36 -3.23
CA GLY A 363 30.91 31.28 -4.15
C GLY A 363 29.49 30.74 -3.99
N TRP A 364 28.99 30.60 -2.75
CA TRP A 364 27.64 30.12 -2.50
C TRP A 364 26.57 31.12 -2.99
N LEU A 365 26.71 32.41 -2.62
CA LEU A 365 25.78 33.47 -3.05
C LEU A 365 25.70 33.58 -4.58
N ARG A 366 26.85 33.49 -5.28
CA ARG A 366 26.89 33.48 -6.75
C ARG A 366 26.18 32.25 -7.32
N LYS A 367 26.48 31.07 -6.79
CA LYS A 367 25.84 29.81 -7.23
C LYS A 367 24.33 29.84 -7.06
N GLN A 368 23.83 30.56 -6.06
CA GLN A 368 22.38 30.67 -5.81
C GLN A 368 21.74 31.86 -6.55
N ASN A 369 22.47 32.62 -7.34
CA ASN A 369 22.03 33.88 -7.97
C ASN A 369 21.46 34.89 -6.98
N LEU A 370 22.09 35.00 -5.80
CA LEU A 370 21.70 35.90 -4.72
C LEU A 370 22.74 36.97 -4.47
N ALA A 371 23.79 37.02 -5.28
CA ALA A 371 24.96 37.81 -5.03
C ALA A 371 24.84 39.21 -5.64
N TRP A 372 24.97 40.24 -4.81
CA TRP A 372 25.22 41.61 -5.23
C TRP A 372 26.66 42.00 -4.83
N PRO A 373 27.45 42.62 -5.73
CA PRO A 373 28.80 43.05 -5.39
C PRO A 373 28.76 44.21 -4.38
N ASP A 374 29.52 44.10 -3.32
CA ASP A 374 29.71 45.18 -2.37
C ASP A 374 30.83 46.10 -2.86
N VAL A 375 30.46 47.19 -3.53
CA VAL A 375 31.38 48.18 -4.08
C VAL A 375 32.07 49.03 -3.00
N ASP A 376 31.49 49.06 -1.80
CA ASP A 376 32.00 49.86 -0.65
C ASP A 376 32.90 49.04 0.25
N ALA A 377 33.01 47.72 0.04
CA ALA A 377 33.84 46.86 0.86
C ALA A 377 35.33 47.27 0.80
N ARG A 378 35.97 47.31 1.96
CA ARG A 378 37.39 47.59 2.11
C ARG A 378 38.06 46.50 2.94
N THR A 379 39.33 46.24 2.67
CA THR A 379 40.19 45.40 3.54
C THR A 379 40.46 46.09 4.86
N LYS A 380 41.01 45.36 5.83
CA LYS A 380 41.48 45.96 7.11
C LYS A 380 42.50 47.09 6.90
N GLN A 381 43.16 47.11 5.72
CA GLN A 381 44.13 48.15 5.33
C GLN A 381 43.47 49.26 4.48
N GLY A 382 42.16 49.35 4.38
CA GLY A 382 41.40 50.36 3.63
C GLY A 382 41.40 50.21 2.11
N GLN A 383 42.02 49.15 1.56
CA GLN A 383 42.10 48.92 0.11
C GLN A 383 40.87 48.15 -0.38
N ARG A 384 40.56 48.24 -1.68
CA ARG A 384 39.52 47.36 -2.32
C ARG A 384 40.04 45.94 -2.33
N PRO A 385 39.19 44.95 -1.91
CA PRO A 385 39.59 43.57 -1.96
C PRO A 385 39.83 43.13 -3.42
N ARG A 386 40.84 42.27 -3.68
CA ARG A 386 41.13 41.70 -5.00
C ARG A 386 39.94 40.97 -5.61
N ASN A 387 39.21 40.24 -4.77
CA ASN A 387 37.97 39.58 -5.18
C ASN A 387 36.79 40.37 -4.59
N PRO A 388 35.76 40.71 -5.40
CA PRO A 388 34.60 41.43 -4.89
C PRO A 388 33.88 40.61 -3.80
N ILE A 389 33.64 41.25 -2.66
CA ILE A 389 32.79 40.73 -1.62
C ILE A 389 31.36 40.83 -2.11
N HIS A 390 30.55 39.83 -1.85
CA HIS A 390 29.15 39.81 -2.25
C HIS A 390 28.29 39.73 -1.01
N PHE A 391 27.12 40.34 -1.08
CA PHE A 391 26.09 40.30 -0.07
C PHE A 391 24.75 39.93 -0.71
N THR A 392 23.79 39.57 0.09
CA THR A 392 22.35 39.48 -0.24
C THR A 392 21.57 40.36 0.73
N ASN A 393 20.26 40.42 0.59
CA ASN A 393 19.34 41.07 1.51
C ASN A 393 18.20 40.17 1.90
N LYS A 394 17.31 40.65 2.77
CA LYS A 394 16.13 39.92 3.24
C LYS A 394 15.27 39.38 2.10
N GLU A 395 15.01 40.18 1.06
CA GLU A 395 14.21 39.77 -0.09
C GLU A 395 14.88 38.68 -0.94
N GLY A 396 16.20 38.74 -1.08
CA GLY A 396 16.97 37.66 -1.71
C GLY A 396 16.85 36.36 -0.97
N LEU A 397 16.94 36.39 0.37
CA LEU A 397 16.76 35.18 1.20
C LEU A 397 15.32 34.64 1.15
N LYS A 398 14.32 35.50 1.18
CA LYS A 398 12.90 35.07 1.00
C LYS A 398 12.70 34.32 -0.32
N LYS A 399 13.24 34.86 -1.43
CA LYS A 399 13.19 34.18 -2.74
C LYS A 399 13.91 32.83 -2.72
N TYR A 400 15.05 32.76 -2.04
CA TYR A 400 15.78 31.51 -1.87
C TYR A 400 14.98 30.47 -1.09
N CYS A 401 14.45 30.84 0.06
CA CYS A 401 13.66 29.95 0.92
C CYS A 401 12.37 29.47 0.24
N ALA A 402 11.75 30.31 -0.58
CA ALA A 402 10.53 29.97 -1.32
C ALA A 402 10.78 29.02 -2.51
N ARG A 403 12.02 28.91 -3.01
CA ARG A 403 12.35 28.14 -4.20
C ARG A 403 11.97 26.66 -4.08
N ASP A 404 12.18 26.07 -2.90
CA ASP A 404 11.96 24.65 -2.65
C ASP A 404 10.60 24.36 -1.99
N PHE A 405 9.80 25.40 -1.74
CA PHE A 405 8.44 25.23 -1.26
C PHE A 405 7.54 24.65 -2.34
N SER A 406 6.73 23.67 -1.96
CA SER A 406 5.73 23.06 -2.82
C SER A 406 4.34 23.15 -2.19
N GLY A 407 3.36 23.68 -2.91
CA GLY A 407 1.97 23.71 -2.47
C GLY A 407 1.38 22.32 -2.20
N ALA A 408 2.02 21.26 -2.69
CA ALA A 408 1.60 19.88 -2.42
C ALA A 408 1.67 19.52 -0.93
N CYS A 409 2.55 20.16 -0.15
CA CYS A 409 2.62 19.97 1.31
C CYS A 409 1.40 20.50 2.06
N LEU A 410 0.59 21.34 1.41
CA LEU A 410 -0.65 21.91 1.95
C LEU A 410 -1.89 21.04 1.66
N SER A 411 -1.73 19.98 0.86
CA SER A 411 -2.84 19.05 0.57
C SER A 411 -3.14 18.16 1.76
N ALA A 412 -4.42 17.86 1.97
CA ALA A 412 -4.85 16.91 3.00
C ALA A 412 -4.21 15.53 2.77
N ILE A 413 -3.60 14.99 3.83
CA ILE A 413 -2.97 13.67 3.83
C ILE A 413 -4.03 12.60 4.05
N HIS A 414 -5.03 12.91 4.85
CA HIS A 414 -6.13 12.03 5.20
C HIS A 414 -7.38 12.86 5.49
N THR A 415 -8.55 12.30 5.14
CA THR A 415 -9.85 12.84 5.55
C THR A 415 -10.62 11.71 6.24
N ASP A 416 -11.05 11.95 7.46
CA ASP A 416 -11.77 10.94 8.24
C ASP A 416 -13.26 10.86 7.84
N GLN A 417 -14.01 9.93 8.45
CA GLN A 417 -15.43 9.71 8.18
C GLN A 417 -16.34 10.90 8.53
N PHE A 418 -15.85 11.83 9.32
CA PHE A 418 -16.57 13.06 9.71
C PHE A 418 -16.20 14.26 8.83
N GLY A 419 -15.34 14.06 7.82
CA GLY A 419 -14.84 15.12 6.95
C GLY A 419 -13.71 15.94 7.55
N LYS A 420 -13.15 15.58 8.71
CA LYS A 420 -11.98 16.24 9.28
C LYS A 420 -10.74 15.90 8.46
N GLU A 421 -10.07 16.93 7.99
CA GLU A 421 -8.85 16.83 7.21
C GLU A 421 -7.61 16.89 8.11
N TYR A 422 -6.63 16.07 7.78
CA TYR A 422 -5.33 16.01 8.44
C TYR A 422 -4.24 16.38 7.44
N TYR A 423 -3.38 17.28 7.86
CA TYR A 423 -2.33 17.88 7.03
C TYR A 423 -0.94 17.51 7.55
N LEU A 424 0.10 18.02 6.89
CA LEU A 424 1.48 17.78 7.31
C LEU A 424 1.72 18.15 8.78
N LYS A 425 1.19 19.27 9.24
CA LYS A 425 1.27 19.77 10.61
C LYS A 425 0.71 18.83 11.67
N ASP A 426 -0.22 17.97 11.28
CA ASP A 426 -0.90 17.04 12.18
C ASP A 426 -0.15 15.70 12.34
N LEU A 427 1.01 15.53 11.71
CA LEU A 427 1.79 14.29 11.74
C LEU A 427 2.82 14.28 12.89
N LEU A 428 3.12 13.05 13.34
CA LEU A 428 4.14 12.80 14.35
C LEU A 428 5.55 12.79 13.74
N PHE A 429 5.76 12.14 12.58
CA PHE A 429 7.06 11.99 11.94
C PHE A 429 7.39 13.12 10.99
N LEU A 430 7.86 14.23 11.50
CA LEU A 430 8.26 15.40 10.75
C LEU A 430 9.76 15.70 10.90
N ARG A 431 10.30 16.35 9.89
CA ARG A 431 11.69 16.80 9.87
C ARG A 431 11.88 17.98 8.93
N PRO A 432 12.95 18.75 9.08
CA PRO A 432 13.34 19.75 8.08
C PRO A 432 13.63 19.10 6.71
N LEU A 433 13.33 19.81 5.63
CA LEU A 433 13.61 19.34 4.26
C LEU A 433 15.12 19.31 4.03
N GLY A 434 15.65 18.16 3.61
CA GLY A 434 17.05 18.05 3.18
C GLY A 434 17.25 18.67 1.80
N LEU A 435 18.22 19.59 1.69
CA LEU A 435 18.62 20.21 0.44
C LEU A 435 19.69 19.37 -0.29
N SER A 436 19.86 19.61 -1.58
CA SER A 436 20.87 18.91 -2.39
C SER A 436 22.33 19.26 -2.00
N SER A 437 22.51 20.34 -1.24
CA SER A 437 23.81 20.76 -0.68
C SER A 437 24.22 19.97 0.57
N GLY A 438 23.39 19.05 1.07
CA GLY A 438 23.63 18.35 2.33
C GLY A 438 23.10 19.08 3.57
N THR A 439 22.66 20.32 3.43
CA THR A 439 22.06 21.13 4.50
C THR A 439 20.56 20.85 4.65
N TYR A 440 19.99 21.26 5.76
CA TYR A 440 18.57 21.16 6.03
C TYR A 440 17.90 22.54 5.97
N ALA A 441 16.78 22.63 5.26
CA ALA A 441 15.96 23.83 5.24
C ALA A 441 15.04 23.79 6.47
N HIS A 442 15.43 24.45 7.56
CA HIS A 442 14.61 24.53 8.78
C HIS A 442 13.30 25.31 8.57
N TRP A 443 13.22 26.10 7.51
CA TRP A 443 12.00 26.83 7.06
C TRP A 443 11.03 26.00 6.23
N LEU A 444 11.32 24.72 6.01
CA LEU A 444 10.48 23.77 5.29
C LEU A 444 10.41 22.45 6.04
N ALA A 445 9.21 22.06 6.43
CA ALA A 445 8.94 20.75 7.03
C ALA A 445 8.53 19.72 5.97
N THR A 446 8.90 18.48 6.21
CA THR A 446 8.50 17.32 5.38
C THR A 446 8.31 16.08 6.24
N SER A 447 7.50 15.13 5.74
CA SER A 447 7.36 13.81 6.35
C SER A 447 8.50 12.87 5.99
N CYS A 448 8.69 11.79 6.76
CA CYS A 448 9.64 10.73 6.45
C CYS A 448 9.22 9.94 5.22
N SER A 449 10.08 9.87 4.20
CA SER A 449 9.81 9.10 2.98
C SER A 449 10.42 7.70 3.02
N GLN A 450 9.82 6.79 2.22
CA GLN A 450 10.37 5.43 2.03
C GLN A 450 11.82 5.46 1.50
N SER A 451 12.15 6.40 0.61
CA SER A 451 13.51 6.52 0.08
C SER A 451 14.52 6.97 1.12
N MET A 452 14.13 7.89 2.01
CA MET A 452 14.97 8.34 3.14
C MET A 452 15.18 7.19 4.13
N PHE A 453 14.13 6.44 4.44
CA PHE A 453 14.23 5.26 5.29
C PHE A 453 15.13 4.19 4.66
N SER A 454 15.01 3.93 3.36
CA SER A 454 15.90 3.00 2.65
C SER A 454 17.36 3.52 2.61
N THR A 455 17.58 4.83 2.63
CA THR A 455 18.92 5.40 2.77
C THR A 455 19.46 5.17 4.19
N PHE A 456 18.66 5.41 5.22
CA PHE A 456 19.02 5.09 6.61
C PHE A 456 19.40 3.61 6.76
N LEU A 457 18.63 2.68 6.19
CA LEU A 457 18.95 1.24 6.28
C LEU A 457 20.34 0.90 5.70
N ARG A 458 20.85 1.66 4.74
CA ARG A 458 22.23 1.46 4.24
C ARG A 458 23.29 1.85 5.27
N TYR A 459 22.98 2.78 6.17
CA TYR A 459 23.86 3.18 7.28
C TYR A 459 23.60 2.41 8.57
N PHE A 460 22.64 1.50 8.57
CA PHE A 460 22.29 0.70 9.74
C PHE A 460 23.46 -0.17 10.24
N PRO A 461 24.23 -0.86 9.37
CA PRO A 461 25.40 -1.61 9.82
C PRO A 461 26.48 -0.75 10.50
N ASP A 462 26.75 0.44 9.97
CA ASP A 462 27.72 1.38 10.56
C ASP A 462 27.23 1.86 11.92
N LEU A 463 25.93 2.17 12.03
CA LEU A 463 25.31 2.57 13.28
C LEU A 463 25.31 1.43 14.32
N ALA A 464 25.09 0.19 13.86
CA ALA A 464 25.18 -0.99 14.72
C ALA A 464 26.61 -1.22 15.22
N ALA A 465 27.62 -1.02 14.39
CA ALA A 465 29.02 -1.13 14.78
C ALA A 465 29.42 -0.08 15.83
N GLU A 466 28.81 1.10 15.80
CA GLU A 466 29.08 2.19 16.75
C GLU A 466 28.33 2.04 18.07
N TYR A 467 27.07 1.59 18.06
CA TYR A 467 26.16 1.66 19.21
C TYR A 467 25.59 0.30 19.67
N ALA A 468 25.92 -0.80 18.99
CA ALA A 468 25.43 -2.12 19.34
C ALA A 468 26.55 -3.15 19.58
N SER A 469 26.25 -4.25 20.26
CA SER A 469 27.21 -5.31 20.59
C SER A 469 27.54 -6.25 19.43
N ALA A 470 26.75 -6.22 18.35
CA ALA A 470 26.92 -7.08 17.18
C ALA A 470 26.66 -6.33 15.89
N SER A 471 27.44 -6.64 14.85
CA SER A 471 27.17 -6.18 13.49
C SER A 471 26.11 -7.08 12.84
N VAL A 472 25.24 -6.49 12.02
CA VAL A 472 24.18 -7.18 11.31
C VAL A 472 24.12 -6.67 9.88
N GLU A 473 24.05 -7.58 8.91
CA GLU A 473 23.77 -7.22 7.53
C GLU A 473 22.28 -6.85 7.37
N VAL A 474 22.00 -5.90 6.49
CA VAL A 474 20.62 -5.47 6.20
C VAL A 474 20.09 -6.24 4.99
N ASP A 475 19.51 -7.38 5.26
CA ASP A 475 18.77 -8.21 4.30
C ASP A 475 17.23 -8.02 4.41
N PHE A 476 16.80 -7.12 5.30
CA PHE A 476 15.40 -6.88 5.60
C PHE A 476 14.88 -5.54 5.07
N THR A 477 13.56 -5.46 4.92
CA THR A 477 12.81 -4.24 4.61
C THR A 477 11.73 -4.00 5.68
N SER A 478 11.13 -2.80 5.69
CA SER A 478 10.00 -2.52 6.59
C SER A 478 8.84 -3.52 6.47
N HIS A 479 8.74 -4.24 5.35
CA HIS A 479 7.69 -5.23 5.12
C HIS A 479 7.98 -6.56 5.83
N HIS A 480 9.25 -6.90 6.02
CA HIS A 480 9.66 -8.13 6.71
C HIS A 480 9.24 -8.12 8.19
N PHE A 481 9.24 -6.98 8.89
CA PHE A 481 8.70 -6.86 10.26
C PHE A 481 7.24 -7.29 10.33
N ARG A 482 6.45 -6.91 9.31
CA ARG A 482 5.05 -7.32 9.24
C ARG A 482 4.89 -8.83 9.03
N HIS A 483 5.75 -9.46 8.23
CA HIS A 483 5.77 -10.92 8.08
C HIS A 483 6.16 -11.60 9.40
N THR A 484 7.25 -11.14 10.03
CA THR A 484 7.75 -11.71 11.28
C THR A 484 6.70 -11.61 12.40
N LEU A 485 6.14 -10.42 12.62
CA LEU A 485 5.16 -10.25 13.68
C LEU A 485 3.88 -11.08 13.42
N ASN A 486 3.43 -11.17 12.16
CA ASN A 486 2.29 -12.01 11.82
C ASN A 486 2.57 -13.50 12.07
N THR A 487 3.81 -13.96 11.82
CA THR A 487 4.23 -15.33 12.09
C THR A 487 4.33 -15.59 13.60
N LEU A 488 4.88 -14.64 14.37
CA LEU A 488 4.96 -14.76 15.84
C LEU A 488 3.56 -14.82 16.49
N LEU A 489 2.60 -14.03 15.98
CA LEU A 489 1.22 -14.07 16.46
C LEU A 489 0.52 -15.40 16.09
N ASP A 490 0.78 -15.94 14.91
CA ASP A 490 0.29 -17.25 14.49
C ASP A 490 0.89 -18.35 15.35
N GLU A 491 2.17 -18.28 15.65
CA GLU A 491 2.89 -19.21 16.55
C GLU A 491 2.43 -19.08 18.01
N GLY A 492 2.00 -17.88 18.42
CA GLY A 492 1.38 -17.62 19.73
C GLY A 492 -0.08 -18.07 19.81
N GLY A 493 -0.64 -18.62 18.74
CA GLY A 493 -2.02 -19.16 18.72
C GLY A 493 -3.11 -18.12 18.46
N LEU A 494 -2.76 -16.90 18.06
CA LEU A 494 -3.77 -15.90 17.70
C LEU A 494 -4.51 -16.33 16.45
N SER A 495 -5.84 -16.35 16.47
CA SER A 495 -6.66 -16.80 15.34
C SER A 495 -6.47 -15.95 14.07
N ASP A 496 -6.66 -16.53 12.89
CA ASP A 496 -6.57 -15.81 11.60
C ASP A 496 -7.50 -14.59 11.54
N LEU A 497 -8.66 -14.65 12.19
CA LEU A 497 -9.62 -13.57 12.25
C LEU A 497 -9.04 -12.39 13.04
N LEU A 498 -8.59 -12.61 14.27
CA LEU A 498 -7.99 -11.58 15.12
C LEU A 498 -6.72 -11.00 14.49
N GLN A 499 -5.87 -11.84 13.87
CA GLN A 499 -4.72 -11.36 13.11
C GLN A 499 -5.15 -10.48 11.93
N THR A 500 -6.24 -10.85 11.23
CA THR A 500 -6.79 -10.09 10.10
C THR A 500 -7.25 -8.72 10.56
N GLU A 501 -7.96 -8.66 11.65
CA GLU A 501 -8.46 -7.43 12.28
C GLU A 501 -7.30 -6.57 12.78
N TRP A 502 -6.39 -7.14 13.58
CA TRP A 502 -5.22 -6.42 14.07
C TRP A 502 -4.41 -5.78 12.93
N PHE A 503 -4.12 -6.52 11.87
CA PHE A 503 -3.41 -5.96 10.72
C PHE A 503 -4.27 -5.07 9.81
N GLY A 504 -5.52 -4.80 10.16
CA GLY A 504 -6.44 -3.93 9.42
C GLY A 504 -6.73 -4.45 8.02
N ARG A 505 -6.84 -5.76 7.84
CA ARG A 505 -7.18 -6.41 6.58
C ARG A 505 -8.69 -6.59 6.50
N THR A 506 -9.20 -6.71 5.28
CA THR A 506 -10.63 -6.98 5.02
C THR A 506 -10.89 -8.43 4.67
N ASN A 507 -9.84 -9.24 4.47
CA ASN A 507 -9.95 -10.63 4.05
C ASN A 507 -8.90 -11.48 4.77
N SER A 508 -9.33 -12.55 5.44
CA SER A 508 -8.47 -13.50 6.14
C SER A 508 -7.48 -14.23 5.21
N ARG A 509 -7.82 -14.38 3.92
CA ARG A 509 -6.88 -14.92 2.92
C ARG A 509 -5.58 -14.10 2.83
N ASP A 510 -5.66 -12.78 3.02
CA ASP A 510 -4.49 -11.91 3.03
C ASP A 510 -3.61 -12.17 4.26
N THR A 511 -4.15 -12.68 5.37
CA THR A 511 -3.40 -13.04 6.57
C THR A 511 -2.52 -14.25 6.31
N LYS A 512 -3.04 -15.28 5.67
CA LYS A 512 -2.29 -16.49 5.31
C LYS A 512 -1.06 -16.21 4.45
N ALA A 513 -1.08 -15.16 3.64
CA ALA A 513 0.07 -14.74 2.84
C ALA A 513 1.26 -14.22 3.67
N TYR A 514 1.03 -13.87 4.93
CA TYR A 514 2.05 -13.35 5.86
C TYR A 514 2.45 -14.33 6.95
N GLN A 515 1.76 -15.45 7.09
CA GLN A 515 2.10 -16.50 8.04
C GLN A 515 3.16 -17.42 7.44
N HIS A 516 4.23 -17.65 8.19
CA HIS A 516 5.35 -18.49 7.78
C HIS A 516 5.61 -19.64 8.76
N THR A 517 4.66 -19.89 9.67
CA THR A 517 4.72 -21.03 10.60
C THR A 517 4.80 -22.33 9.82
N SER A 518 5.79 -23.15 10.12
CA SER A 518 5.97 -24.41 9.41
C SER A 518 4.82 -25.39 9.70
N ARG A 519 4.60 -26.30 8.76
CA ARG A 519 3.58 -27.33 8.89
C ARG A 519 3.83 -28.22 10.11
N GLU A 520 5.10 -28.59 10.33
CA GLU A 520 5.55 -29.42 11.45
C GLU A 520 5.28 -28.72 12.77
N LYS A 521 5.55 -27.40 12.85
CA LYS A 521 5.31 -26.61 14.05
C LYS A 521 3.82 -26.50 14.37
N ARG A 522 2.98 -26.26 13.37
CA ARG A 522 1.52 -26.26 13.53
C ARG A 522 0.98 -27.60 13.99
N ALA A 523 1.48 -28.68 13.39
CA ALA A 523 1.09 -30.03 13.78
C ALA A 523 1.54 -30.35 15.21
N LEU A 524 2.74 -29.89 15.62
CA LEU A 524 3.24 -30.06 16.97
C LEU A 524 2.35 -29.30 17.99
N MET A 525 2.03 -28.06 17.74
CA MET A 525 1.15 -27.25 18.59
C MET A 525 -0.21 -27.93 18.76
N LEU A 526 -0.86 -28.32 17.66
CA LEU A 526 -2.16 -28.98 17.71
C LEU A 526 -2.11 -30.31 18.50
N ARG A 527 -1.02 -31.11 18.34
CA ARG A 527 -0.81 -32.33 19.15
C ARG A 527 -0.73 -32.04 20.64
N GLN A 528 -0.04 -30.95 21.00
CA GLN A 528 0.06 -30.53 22.41
C GLN A 528 -1.31 -30.09 22.94
N ASP A 529 -2.08 -29.34 22.15
CA ASP A 529 -3.43 -28.88 22.54
C ASP A 529 -4.41 -30.04 22.69
N ILE A 530 -4.35 -31.05 21.82
CA ILE A 530 -5.13 -32.27 21.95
C ILE A 530 -4.79 -32.99 23.27
N LYS A 531 -3.51 -33.13 23.61
CA LYS A 531 -3.06 -33.77 24.86
C LYS A 531 -3.51 -32.99 26.11
N LYS A 532 -3.54 -31.65 26.03
CA LYS A 532 -4.05 -30.78 27.11
C LYS A 532 -5.57 -30.75 27.23
N GLY A 533 -6.31 -31.42 26.31
CA GLY A 533 -7.77 -31.41 26.30
C GLY A 533 -8.40 -30.10 25.84
N LEU A 534 -7.62 -29.21 25.23
CA LEU A 534 -8.05 -27.90 24.73
C LEU A 534 -8.75 -27.97 23.39
N VAL A 535 -8.85 -29.15 22.80
CA VAL A 535 -9.45 -29.39 21.47
C VAL A 535 -10.60 -30.37 21.57
N GLY A 536 -11.67 -30.10 20.82
CA GLY A 536 -12.81 -31.01 20.63
C GLY A 536 -12.73 -31.74 19.29
N GLY A 537 -13.50 -32.82 19.12
CA GLY A 537 -13.55 -33.61 17.91
C GLY A 537 -13.20 -35.09 18.16
N GLN A 538 -13.47 -35.96 17.17
CA GLN A 538 -13.31 -37.41 17.35
C GLN A 538 -11.90 -37.84 17.75
N ILE A 539 -10.84 -37.19 17.26
CA ILE A 539 -9.48 -37.49 17.67
C ILE A 539 -9.20 -37.15 19.14
N ALA A 540 -9.83 -36.10 19.66
CA ALA A 540 -9.71 -35.72 21.08
C ALA A 540 -10.41 -36.73 22.01
N GLU A 541 -11.50 -37.35 21.53
CA GLU A 541 -12.16 -38.45 22.25
C GLU A 541 -11.33 -39.74 22.16
N GLN A 542 -10.82 -40.06 20.99
CA GLN A 542 -9.98 -41.26 20.77
C GLN A 542 -8.72 -41.26 21.63
N ILE A 543 -8.04 -40.13 21.80
CA ILE A 543 -6.78 -40.06 22.56
C ILE A 543 -6.99 -40.43 24.03
N GLN A 544 -8.15 -40.16 24.61
CA GLN A 544 -8.46 -40.50 25.99
C GLN A 544 -8.57 -42.02 26.24
N ALA A 545 -8.89 -42.79 25.19
CA ALA A 545 -8.97 -44.23 25.25
C ALA A 545 -7.61 -44.94 24.97
N ILE A 546 -6.57 -44.17 24.65
CA ILE A 546 -5.25 -44.70 24.28
C ILE A 546 -4.28 -44.56 25.46
N PRO A 547 -3.48 -45.63 25.79
CA PRO A 547 -2.46 -45.54 26.83
C PRO A 547 -1.47 -44.40 26.60
N VAL A 548 -1.05 -43.75 27.68
CA VAL A 548 -0.26 -42.49 27.64
C VAL A 548 1.06 -42.65 26.89
N ASP A 549 1.71 -43.79 27.03
CA ASP A 549 2.98 -44.14 26.40
C ASP A 549 2.91 -44.20 24.86
N VAL A 550 1.73 -44.49 24.28
CA VAL A 550 1.55 -44.58 22.82
C VAL A 550 0.84 -43.37 22.21
N GLN A 551 0.33 -42.45 23.05
CA GLN A 551 -0.40 -41.25 22.59
C GLN A 551 0.43 -40.39 21.63
N ASP A 552 1.72 -40.17 21.91
CA ASP A 552 2.59 -39.36 21.04
C ASP A 552 2.79 -39.98 19.66
N ALA A 553 2.97 -41.30 19.59
CA ALA A 553 3.12 -42.01 18.33
C ALA A 553 1.79 -41.93 17.52
N PHE A 554 0.67 -42.14 18.18
CA PHE A 554 -0.66 -42.00 17.55
C PHE A 554 -0.89 -40.59 17.01
N LEU A 555 -0.68 -39.55 17.81
CA LEU A 555 -0.87 -38.18 17.39
C LEU A 555 0.10 -37.80 16.26
N LYS A 556 1.35 -38.24 16.32
CA LYS A 556 2.33 -37.99 15.26
C LYS A 556 1.93 -38.65 13.92
N ALA A 557 1.29 -39.80 13.97
CA ALA A 557 0.80 -40.48 12.78
C ALA A 557 -0.48 -39.79 12.22
N ARG A 558 -1.39 -39.35 13.09
CA ARG A 558 -2.68 -38.80 12.70
C ARG A 558 -2.64 -37.30 12.36
N VAL A 559 -1.88 -36.50 13.08
CA VAL A 559 -1.80 -35.04 12.93
C VAL A 559 -0.50 -34.67 12.21
N GLN A 560 -0.50 -34.84 10.89
CA GLN A 560 0.61 -34.47 10.01
C GLN A 560 0.37 -33.15 9.27
N ALA A 561 -0.87 -32.75 9.13
CA ALA A 561 -1.28 -31.53 8.47
C ALA A 561 -2.31 -30.78 9.31
N VAL A 562 -2.35 -29.46 9.17
CA VAL A 562 -3.27 -28.59 9.89
C VAL A 562 -3.79 -27.55 8.92
N HIS A 563 -5.10 -27.56 8.65
CA HIS A 563 -5.77 -26.64 7.72
C HIS A 563 -6.91 -25.95 8.43
N ASP A 564 -6.88 -24.64 8.46
CA ASP A 564 -8.02 -23.86 8.94
C ASP A 564 -9.19 -23.94 7.95
N VAL A 565 -10.36 -24.34 8.44
CA VAL A 565 -11.59 -24.48 7.65
C VAL A 565 -12.71 -23.53 8.09
N GLY A 566 -12.33 -22.45 8.78
CA GLY A 566 -13.23 -21.39 9.24
C GLY A 566 -13.79 -21.64 10.63
N THR A 567 -14.64 -22.62 10.83
CA THR A 567 -15.24 -22.96 12.13
C THR A 567 -14.42 -23.95 12.96
N GLY A 568 -13.32 -24.46 12.41
CA GLY A 568 -12.44 -25.41 13.06
C GLY A 568 -11.20 -25.68 12.22
N ILE A 569 -10.58 -26.80 12.48
CA ILE A 569 -9.30 -27.24 11.90
C ILE A 569 -9.50 -28.61 11.26
N CYS A 570 -8.97 -28.80 10.05
CA CYS A 570 -8.89 -30.10 9.40
C CYS A 570 -7.46 -30.66 9.53
N ILE A 571 -7.33 -31.90 10.01
CA ILE A 571 -6.04 -32.60 10.15
C ILE A 571 -5.75 -33.55 8.99
N HIS A 572 -6.61 -33.58 7.97
CA HIS A 572 -6.46 -34.44 6.80
C HIS A 572 -5.21 -34.08 5.99
N ASN A 573 -4.44 -35.12 5.60
CA ASN A 573 -3.26 -34.93 4.78
C ASN A 573 -3.60 -35.01 3.29
N PHE A 574 -3.93 -33.85 2.68
CA PHE A 574 -4.28 -33.73 1.26
C PHE A 574 -3.16 -34.11 0.28
N SER A 575 -1.92 -34.27 0.76
CA SER A 575 -0.82 -34.76 -0.08
C SER A 575 -0.90 -36.29 -0.29
N GLN A 576 -1.58 -37.00 0.59
CA GLN A 576 -1.75 -38.44 0.51
C GLN A 576 -3.05 -38.84 -0.21
N THR A 577 -4.17 -38.24 0.19
CA THR A 577 -5.49 -38.55 -0.39
C THR A 577 -6.36 -37.30 -0.52
N PRO A 578 -7.29 -37.23 -1.51
CA PRO A 578 -8.26 -36.15 -1.60
C PRO A 578 -9.30 -36.24 -0.46
N CYS A 579 -9.96 -35.13 -0.17
CA CYS A 579 -11.02 -35.09 0.84
C CYS A 579 -12.27 -35.85 0.34
N GLU A 580 -12.59 -36.97 0.96
CA GLU A 580 -13.78 -37.78 0.66
C GLU A 580 -15.09 -37.09 1.08
N ARG A 581 -15.03 -36.13 2.01
CA ARG A 581 -16.18 -35.39 2.53
C ARG A 581 -16.50 -34.09 1.78
N HIS A 582 -15.77 -33.77 0.72
CA HIS A 582 -15.96 -32.57 -0.08
C HIS A 582 -16.10 -31.28 0.76
N LEU A 583 -15.25 -31.12 1.78
CA LEU A 583 -15.21 -29.99 2.73
C LEU A 583 -16.45 -29.87 3.64
N GLN A 584 -17.22 -30.92 3.81
CA GLN A 584 -18.35 -30.98 4.77
C GLN A 584 -17.83 -31.32 6.18
N CYS A 585 -16.91 -30.52 6.71
CA CYS A 585 -16.16 -30.82 7.92
C CYS A 585 -17.04 -30.99 9.16
N SER A 586 -18.01 -30.11 9.36
CA SER A 586 -18.93 -30.16 10.50
C SER A 586 -20.02 -31.23 10.43
N ALA A 587 -20.04 -32.06 9.37
CA ALA A 587 -21.00 -33.16 9.23
C ALA A 587 -20.36 -34.50 9.68
N ASP A 588 -19.83 -34.55 10.90
CA ASP A 588 -19.23 -35.73 11.52
C ASP A 588 -17.98 -36.25 10.78
N CYS A 589 -17.02 -35.34 10.52
CA CYS A 589 -15.76 -35.68 9.91
C CYS A 589 -14.73 -36.12 10.96
N LYS A 590 -14.11 -37.30 10.78
CA LYS A 590 -13.06 -37.82 11.67
C LYS A 590 -11.79 -36.97 11.75
N ASP A 591 -11.53 -36.16 10.72
CA ASP A 591 -10.37 -35.29 10.60
C ASP A 591 -10.69 -33.82 10.94
N TYR A 592 -11.88 -33.55 11.51
CA TYR A 592 -12.29 -32.22 11.93
C TYR A 592 -12.16 -32.07 13.44
N VAL A 593 -11.45 -31.01 13.84
CA VAL A 593 -11.23 -30.65 15.25
C VAL A 593 -11.48 -29.14 15.45
N TRP A 594 -11.72 -28.73 16.67
CA TRP A 594 -11.96 -27.33 17.03
C TRP A 594 -11.31 -26.99 18.39
N ALA A 595 -10.85 -25.75 18.55
CA ALA A 595 -10.39 -25.27 19.83
C ALA A 595 -11.60 -25.02 20.75
N LYS A 596 -11.48 -25.40 22.04
CA LYS A 596 -12.45 -25.09 23.08
C LYS A 596 -12.19 -23.67 23.61
N GLY A 597 -13.26 -22.91 23.86
CA GLY A 597 -13.15 -21.54 24.37
C GLY A 597 -12.69 -20.51 23.33
N ASP A 598 -12.79 -20.81 22.01
CA ASP A 598 -12.45 -19.88 20.94
C ASP A 598 -13.55 -18.85 20.71
N ALA A 599 -13.53 -17.78 21.51
CA ALA A 599 -14.47 -16.67 21.40
C ALA A 599 -14.43 -15.98 20.01
N GLY A 600 -13.30 -16.00 19.34
CA GLY A 600 -13.15 -15.39 18.02
C GLY A 600 -13.96 -16.07 16.90
N ARG A 601 -14.36 -17.33 17.09
CA ARG A 601 -15.19 -18.09 16.13
C ARG A 601 -16.64 -18.22 16.56
N LEU A 602 -16.98 -17.74 17.76
CA LEU A 602 -18.29 -17.97 18.34
C LEU A 602 -19.43 -17.43 17.49
N GLU A 603 -19.29 -16.24 16.93
CA GLU A 603 -20.32 -15.64 16.08
C GLU A 603 -20.49 -16.39 14.75
N ASP A 604 -19.41 -16.86 14.15
CA ASP A 604 -19.48 -17.71 12.94
C ASP A 604 -20.12 -19.06 13.23
N LEU A 605 -19.87 -19.65 14.40
CA LEU A 605 -20.51 -20.88 14.87
C LEU A 605 -22.01 -20.70 15.08
N LYS A 606 -22.44 -19.65 15.77
CA LYS A 606 -23.86 -19.30 15.97
C LYS A 606 -24.56 -19.12 14.64
N ARG A 607 -23.95 -18.37 13.72
CA ARG A 607 -24.48 -18.15 12.37
C ARG A 607 -24.61 -19.45 11.59
N GLN A 608 -23.58 -20.32 11.60
CA GLN A 608 -23.64 -21.60 10.91
C GLN A 608 -24.68 -22.55 11.52
N TYR A 609 -24.81 -22.58 12.85
CA TYR A 609 -25.84 -23.34 13.53
C TYR A 609 -27.23 -22.87 13.10
N ALA A 610 -27.50 -21.56 13.13
CA ALA A 610 -28.79 -20.99 12.77
C ALA A 610 -29.18 -21.30 11.31
N LEU A 611 -28.24 -21.12 10.37
CA LEU A 611 -28.47 -21.45 8.96
C LEU A 611 -28.70 -22.93 8.74
N THR A 612 -28.01 -23.81 9.48
CA THR A 612 -28.21 -25.27 9.41
C THR A 612 -29.54 -25.70 10.00
N ALA A 613 -29.99 -25.04 11.09
CA ALA A 613 -31.30 -25.29 11.67
C ALA A 613 -32.46 -24.95 10.71
N ILE A 614 -32.33 -23.81 9.98
CA ILE A 614 -33.29 -23.46 8.93
C ILE A 614 -33.27 -24.50 7.80
N ALA A 615 -32.08 -24.89 7.33
CA ALA A 615 -31.96 -25.89 6.27
C ALA A 615 -32.58 -27.24 6.68
N ARG A 616 -32.43 -27.63 7.95
CA ARG A 616 -33.09 -28.80 8.52
C ARG A 616 -34.60 -28.67 8.50
N LYS A 617 -35.15 -27.54 8.99
CA LYS A 617 -36.59 -27.26 9.03
C LYS A 617 -37.22 -27.30 7.61
N ASN A 618 -36.50 -26.72 6.64
CA ASN A 618 -36.90 -26.75 5.23
C ASN A 618 -36.90 -28.19 4.66
N ALA A 619 -35.89 -29.00 4.99
CA ALA A 619 -35.83 -30.40 4.55
C ALA A 619 -36.96 -31.22 5.17
N GLU A 620 -37.32 -30.99 6.45
CA GLU A 620 -38.44 -31.63 7.15
C GLU A 620 -39.80 -31.27 6.52
N GLN A 621 -40.01 -30.00 6.18
CA GLN A 621 -41.23 -29.56 5.48
C GLN A 621 -41.33 -30.13 4.06
N GLN A 622 -40.23 -30.32 3.35
CA GLN A 622 -40.21 -30.92 2.02
C GLN A 622 -40.43 -32.44 2.05
N MET A 623 -40.15 -33.12 3.16
CA MET A 623 -40.50 -34.54 3.32
C MET A 623 -42.01 -34.78 3.24
N SER A 624 -42.83 -33.85 3.68
CA SER A 624 -44.28 -33.91 3.61
C SER A 624 -44.87 -33.59 2.23
N SER A 625 -44.01 -33.04 1.31
CA SER A 625 -44.45 -32.51 0.00
C SER A 625 -43.80 -33.16 -1.18
N GLN A 626 -43.92 -34.17 -1.83
CA GLN A 626 -43.51 -34.59 -3.19
C GLN A 626 -42.14 -35.25 -3.48
N LYS A 627 -41.08 -35.15 -2.65
CA LYS A 627 -39.78 -35.81 -2.92
C LYS A 627 -39.14 -36.39 -1.65
N PRO A 628 -39.71 -37.44 -1.04
CA PRO A 628 -39.29 -37.88 0.29
C PRO A 628 -37.83 -38.39 0.39
N LYS A 629 -37.32 -39.07 -0.65
CA LYS A 629 -35.99 -39.70 -0.57
C LYS A 629 -34.82 -38.69 -0.52
N LYS A 630 -34.86 -37.66 -1.37
CA LYS A 630 -33.79 -36.60 -1.35
C LYS A 630 -33.85 -35.74 -0.10
N SER A 631 -35.03 -35.47 0.41
CA SER A 631 -35.23 -34.69 1.64
C SER A 631 -34.78 -35.44 2.87
N ALA A 632 -34.89 -36.78 2.91
CA ALA A 632 -34.38 -37.61 3.99
C ALA A 632 -32.82 -37.55 4.10
N ASP A 633 -32.12 -37.59 2.96
CA ASP A 633 -30.65 -37.48 2.93
C ASP A 633 -30.17 -36.11 3.45
N TRP A 634 -30.88 -35.04 3.06
CA TRP A 634 -30.58 -33.68 3.56
C TRP A 634 -30.91 -33.52 5.04
N LEU A 635 -31.99 -34.13 5.52
CA LEU A 635 -32.33 -34.10 6.94
C LEU A 635 -31.24 -34.79 7.76
N ALA A 636 -30.85 -36.01 7.38
CA ALA A 636 -29.79 -36.77 8.05
C ALA A 636 -28.44 -36.03 8.02
N HIS A 637 -28.13 -35.35 6.92
CA HIS A 637 -26.93 -34.54 6.81
C HIS A 637 -26.96 -33.34 7.77
N ASN A 638 -28.04 -32.57 7.78
CA ASN A 638 -28.21 -31.43 8.65
C ASN A 638 -28.23 -31.81 10.13
N ASP A 639 -28.82 -32.96 10.49
CA ASP A 639 -28.81 -33.46 11.87
C ASP A 639 -27.39 -33.76 12.37
N LYS A 640 -26.54 -34.40 11.54
CA LYS A 640 -25.11 -34.61 11.88
C LYS A 640 -24.38 -33.31 12.05
N LYS A 641 -24.64 -32.36 11.18
CA LYS A 641 -24.01 -31.04 11.24
C LYS A 641 -24.42 -30.24 12.48
N LEU A 642 -25.71 -30.24 12.81
CA LEU A 642 -26.21 -29.58 14.03
C LEU A 642 -25.66 -30.20 15.30
N LYS A 643 -25.51 -31.54 15.35
CA LYS A 643 -24.90 -32.24 16.48
C LYS A 643 -23.46 -31.74 16.71
N THR A 644 -22.65 -31.70 15.67
CA THR A 644 -21.25 -31.20 15.77
C THR A 644 -21.20 -29.74 16.19
N LEU A 645 -21.99 -28.87 15.56
CA LEU A 645 -22.03 -27.44 15.88
C LEU A 645 -22.56 -27.18 17.29
N LYS A 646 -23.51 -27.97 17.79
CA LYS A 646 -24.01 -27.89 19.15
C LYS A 646 -22.90 -28.22 20.18
N ASN A 647 -22.12 -29.28 19.91
CA ASN A 647 -20.99 -29.62 20.78
C ASN A 647 -19.94 -28.50 20.79
N GLN A 648 -19.67 -27.89 19.64
CA GLN A 648 -18.75 -26.74 19.55
C GLN A 648 -19.28 -25.52 20.33
N LEU A 649 -20.56 -25.20 20.25
CA LEU A 649 -21.19 -24.13 21.01
C LEU A 649 -21.09 -24.38 22.51
N ALA A 650 -21.35 -25.61 22.97
CA ALA A 650 -21.22 -26.02 24.35
C ALA A 650 -19.75 -25.90 24.85
N ASP A 651 -18.77 -26.35 24.05
CA ASP A 651 -17.33 -26.19 24.34
C ASP A 651 -16.89 -24.72 24.40
N ASN A 652 -17.67 -23.80 23.84
CA ASN A 652 -17.48 -22.34 23.90
C ASN A 652 -18.40 -21.66 24.93
N GLY A 653 -19.00 -22.41 25.86
CA GLY A 653 -19.79 -21.86 26.96
C GLY A 653 -21.25 -21.50 26.57
N VAL A 654 -21.72 -21.89 25.39
CA VAL A 654 -23.11 -21.65 24.94
C VAL A 654 -23.90 -22.94 25.04
N GLU A 655 -24.53 -23.18 26.17
CA GLU A 655 -25.36 -24.40 26.41
C GLU A 655 -26.72 -24.32 25.73
N HIS A 656 -27.30 -23.12 25.67
CA HIS A 656 -28.58 -22.86 25.04
C HIS A 656 -28.44 -21.78 23.99
N PHE A 657 -28.90 -22.08 22.77
CA PHE A 657 -28.87 -21.15 21.64
C PHE A 657 -30.14 -21.27 20.81
N ASP A 658 -30.89 -20.16 20.69
CA ASP A 658 -32.07 -20.05 19.86
C ASP A 658 -31.70 -19.51 18.48
N PRO A 659 -31.74 -20.33 17.41
CA PRO A 659 -31.39 -19.91 16.07
C PRO A 659 -32.39 -18.92 15.44
N GLU A 660 -33.68 -18.95 15.85
CA GLU A 660 -34.69 -18.05 15.27
C GLU A 660 -34.56 -16.65 15.86
N GLN A 661 -34.37 -16.53 17.17
CA GLN A 661 -34.11 -15.25 17.84
C GLN A 661 -32.83 -14.58 17.34
N TYR A 662 -31.74 -15.33 17.21
CA TYR A 662 -30.47 -14.82 16.70
C TYR A 662 -30.58 -14.20 15.29
N LEU A 663 -31.35 -14.84 14.40
CA LEU A 663 -31.52 -14.33 13.04
C LEU A 663 -32.41 -13.08 12.95
N ILE A 664 -33.32 -12.91 13.92
CA ILE A 664 -34.12 -11.68 14.05
C ILE A 664 -33.21 -10.53 14.49
N GLU A 665 -32.36 -10.76 15.48
CA GLU A 665 -31.40 -9.76 16.00
C GLU A 665 -30.39 -9.31 14.93
N VAL A 666 -29.85 -10.23 14.15
CA VAL A 666 -28.90 -9.93 13.04
C VAL A 666 -29.57 -9.19 11.88
N LYS A 667 -30.89 -9.29 11.69
CA LYS A 667 -31.61 -8.54 10.65
C LYS A 667 -31.94 -7.10 11.05
N HIS A 668 -31.97 -6.79 12.33
CA HIS A 668 -32.38 -5.50 12.86
C HIS A 668 -31.19 -4.67 13.44
N GLY A 669 -29.99 -5.21 13.53
CA GLY A 669 -28.73 -4.53 13.86
C GLY A 669 -27.89 -4.27 12.61
#